data_f33ec627a6b38b4e06db7659c1dd7048
#
_entry.id   f33ec627a6b38b4e06db7659c1dd7048
#
_cell.length_a   1.000
_cell.length_b   1.000
_cell.length_c   1.000
_cell.angle_alpha   90.00
_cell.angle_beta   90.00
_cell.angle_gamma   90.00
#
_symmetry.space_group_name_H-M   'P 1'
#
loop_
_entity.id
_entity.type
_entity.pdbx_description
1 polymer ?
#
loop_
_entity_poly.entity_id
_entity_poly.type
_entity_poly.pdbx_seq_one_letter_code
_entity_poly.pdbx_strand_id
1 'polypeptide(L)'
;MEQVSVTSASEPVKIGVLTSGGDAQGMNAAVRAVVRTALARGAQPYAILDGWAGAVKGEACIREMSWSDASGILAEGGTVIGTARCPEFREYEGRHAAALHLIEKGIDRLVVIGGDGSLSGTEEFRTEWAQHLSELVDEGAISTQQAQLHQRLYIVGLVGSIDNDMVGTDMTIGADSALHRIVDAIDQISSTAASHQRTFVVEVMGRHCGYLPLMSAVAGGADYVFTPEDPARDGWEDEMVERLKEGRAAGRRESIIIVAEGATDRAGNPISSQDIADAFKERTGEDARITILGHVQRGGVPSAYDRWMSTLLGFAAVQEILNPADPDVATILGVRHNRVTRIPLMEAVHQTRGVKDLIKAGDFAAAQAARGRSFTVMVGINQLLSTPPTLAENPPSGSAKRVAIIHAGGLAPGMNTAARAAVRLGIAKGWTMLGIDGSWAGLADNQVRELTWDDVEGWAFHGGAELGTRRPVPTVNEYYALGRAIERNEIDALLVVGGLNAYLAVKEMTSELDRYPAFRIPIVLIPASIDNNLPGAELAIGTDTALNNAVWALDRIKESAAASKRCFVAELMGRRCGYLTLMSGIASGAEYAYLNEENTTLAEIDEDAHRLRETFEAGRRLFLVVVNEEADAHYNREFLANVFEAESDGLYDVRSSALGHLQQGGAPSPYDRLLATRLVFAALGELDSQFSQGRSQAVYIGDVGNAIQVRPVDRMFDDLDMVNRRPFDQWWRDLRPILTAVSMQSQPRELEPVTIMQAESFNH
;
A
#
# COMPACT_ATOMS: atom_id res chain seq x y z
N MET A 1 -16.26 -60.44 9.81
CA MET A 1 -15.21 -60.07 8.82
C MET A 1 -15.88 -59.23 7.75
N GLU A 2 -16.05 -57.96 8.00
CA GLU A 2 -16.46 -56.99 6.98
C GLU A 2 -15.18 -56.32 6.46
N GLN A 3 -14.94 -56.49 5.17
CA GLN A 3 -13.87 -55.81 4.47
C GLN A 3 -14.21 -54.32 4.42
N VAL A 4 -13.46 -53.52 5.19
CA VAL A 4 -13.42 -52.08 5.01
C VAL A 4 -12.79 -51.84 3.63
N SER A 5 -13.61 -51.38 2.68
CA SER A 5 -13.13 -50.91 1.39
C SER A 5 -12.22 -49.71 1.61
N VAL A 6 -10.96 -49.87 1.28
CA VAL A 6 -10.01 -48.76 1.12
C VAL A 6 -10.57 -47.89 -0.02
N THR A 7 -11.16 -46.76 0.31
CA THR A 7 -11.47 -45.72 -0.67
C THR A 7 -10.16 -45.29 -1.28
N SER A 8 -10.00 -45.48 -2.61
CA SER A 8 -8.89 -44.96 -3.39
C SER A 8 -8.77 -43.44 -3.09
N ALA A 9 -7.64 -43.02 -2.55
CA ALA A 9 -7.35 -41.60 -2.42
C ALA A 9 -7.44 -41.01 -3.83
N SER A 10 -8.35 -40.07 -4.04
CA SER A 10 -8.44 -39.32 -5.29
C SER A 10 -7.11 -38.60 -5.52
N GLU A 11 -6.61 -38.61 -6.74
CA GLU A 11 -5.40 -37.83 -7.08
C GLU A 11 -5.56 -36.37 -6.61
N PRO A 12 -4.48 -35.76 -6.09
CA PRO A 12 -4.54 -34.38 -5.64
C PRO A 12 -4.87 -33.44 -6.79
N VAL A 13 -5.68 -32.42 -6.51
CA VAL A 13 -5.99 -31.35 -7.48
C VAL A 13 -4.69 -30.65 -7.86
N LYS A 14 -4.48 -30.42 -9.16
CA LYS A 14 -3.27 -29.77 -9.68
C LYS A 14 -3.58 -28.32 -10.07
N ILE A 15 -2.74 -27.40 -9.61
CA ILE A 15 -2.90 -25.93 -9.83
C ILE A 15 -1.66 -25.42 -10.55
N GLY A 16 -1.85 -24.85 -11.74
CA GLY A 16 -0.79 -24.13 -12.45
C GLY A 16 -0.74 -22.66 -12.01
N VAL A 17 0.47 -22.13 -11.81
CA VAL A 17 0.68 -20.69 -11.61
C VAL A 17 1.65 -20.16 -12.66
N LEU A 18 1.31 -19.04 -13.27
CA LEU A 18 2.15 -18.35 -14.25
C LEU A 18 2.14 -16.84 -14.04
N THR A 19 3.24 -16.23 -14.46
CA THR A 19 3.38 -14.77 -14.58
C THR A 19 3.49 -14.40 -16.05
N SER A 20 2.76 -13.39 -16.51
CA SER A 20 2.68 -13.01 -17.91
C SER A 20 2.63 -11.49 -18.10
N GLY A 21 3.29 -10.99 -19.12
CA GLY A 21 3.39 -9.56 -19.41
C GLY A 21 4.64 -8.93 -18.84
N GLY A 22 4.55 -7.67 -18.40
CA GLY A 22 5.64 -6.98 -17.69
C GLY A 22 5.80 -7.53 -16.28
N ASP A 23 7.03 -7.66 -15.82
CA ASP A 23 7.31 -8.02 -14.44
C ASP A 23 6.94 -6.87 -13.48
N ALA A 24 6.61 -7.23 -12.24
CA ALA A 24 6.27 -6.29 -11.19
C ALA A 24 6.72 -6.83 -9.83
N GLN A 25 7.19 -5.94 -8.96
CA GLN A 25 7.59 -6.28 -7.60
C GLN A 25 6.37 -6.80 -6.82
N GLY A 26 6.51 -7.96 -6.19
CA GLY A 26 5.41 -8.64 -5.48
C GLY A 26 4.86 -9.86 -6.22
N MET A 27 5.16 -10.06 -7.52
CA MET A 27 4.78 -11.27 -8.23
C MET A 27 5.33 -12.53 -7.54
N ASN A 28 6.56 -12.51 -7.06
CA ASN A 28 7.16 -13.61 -6.32
C ASN A 28 6.42 -13.89 -4.99
N ALA A 29 5.96 -12.86 -4.30
CA ALA A 29 5.17 -13.02 -3.09
C ALA A 29 3.84 -13.73 -3.38
N ALA A 30 3.16 -13.37 -4.49
CA ALA A 30 1.95 -14.03 -4.95
C ALA A 30 2.21 -15.50 -5.33
N VAL A 31 3.24 -15.77 -6.14
CA VAL A 31 3.64 -17.14 -6.51
C VAL A 31 3.93 -17.98 -5.26
N ARG A 32 4.71 -17.45 -4.30
CA ARG A 32 4.99 -18.12 -3.03
C ARG A 32 3.72 -18.46 -2.28
N ALA A 33 2.80 -17.52 -2.20
CA ALA A 33 1.53 -17.72 -1.49
C ALA A 33 0.66 -18.78 -2.18
N VAL A 34 0.57 -18.76 -3.51
CA VAL A 34 -0.15 -19.78 -4.28
C VAL A 34 0.43 -21.16 -4.01
N VAL A 35 1.74 -21.32 -4.17
CA VAL A 35 2.44 -22.63 -3.99
C VAL A 35 2.23 -23.16 -2.57
N ARG A 36 2.49 -22.35 -1.56
CA ARG A 36 2.42 -22.78 -0.16
C ARG A 36 1.00 -23.05 0.31
N THR A 37 0.04 -22.23 -0.11
CA THR A 37 -1.37 -22.44 0.22
C THR A 37 -1.93 -23.69 -0.47
N ALA A 38 -1.56 -23.93 -1.75
CA ALA A 38 -1.94 -25.15 -2.45
C ALA A 38 -1.46 -26.42 -1.71
N LEU A 39 -0.17 -26.46 -1.35
CA LEU A 39 0.40 -27.55 -0.58
C LEU A 39 -0.28 -27.71 0.78
N ALA A 40 -0.53 -26.63 1.50
CA ALA A 40 -1.20 -26.66 2.81
C ALA A 40 -2.66 -27.15 2.73
N ARG A 41 -3.30 -27.02 1.58
CA ARG A 41 -4.66 -27.55 1.29
C ARG A 41 -4.65 -28.92 0.61
N GLY A 42 -3.48 -29.54 0.44
CA GLY A 42 -3.36 -30.86 -0.20
C GLY A 42 -3.47 -30.86 -1.72
N ALA A 43 -3.40 -29.70 -2.36
CA ALA A 43 -3.28 -29.59 -3.81
C ALA A 43 -1.80 -29.60 -4.25
N GLN A 44 -1.55 -29.92 -5.52
CA GLN A 44 -0.22 -30.00 -6.09
C GLN A 44 0.03 -28.78 -7.01
N PRO A 45 0.93 -27.85 -6.64
CA PRO A 45 1.23 -26.68 -7.44
C PRO A 45 2.24 -26.96 -8.54
N TYR A 46 2.06 -26.35 -9.70
CA TYR A 46 2.96 -26.34 -10.84
C TYR A 46 3.30 -24.91 -11.24
N ALA A 47 4.59 -24.63 -11.47
CA ALA A 47 5.01 -23.41 -12.16
C ALA A 47 5.00 -23.62 -13.66
N ILE A 48 4.42 -22.67 -14.38
CA ILE A 48 4.51 -22.57 -15.83
C ILE A 48 5.54 -21.48 -16.13
N LEU A 49 6.76 -21.90 -16.48
CA LEU A 49 7.91 -21.01 -16.67
C LEU A 49 7.72 -20.13 -17.91
N ASP A 50 8.19 -18.88 -17.83
CA ASP A 50 8.08 -17.89 -18.91
C ASP A 50 6.64 -17.63 -19.39
N GLY A 51 5.67 -17.83 -18.50
CA GLY A 51 4.26 -17.55 -18.74
C GLY A 51 3.67 -18.41 -19.87
N TRP A 52 2.90 -17.80 -20.76
CA TRP A 52 2.25 -18.51 -21.85
C TRP A 52 3.24 -19.15 -22.84
N ALA A 53 4.46 -18.60 -22.99
CA ALA A 53 5.49 -19.22 -23.81
C ALA A 53 5.87 -20.63 -23.30
N GLY A 54 5.95 -20.78 -21.98
CA GLY A 54 6.20 -22.10 -21.39
C GLY A 54 5.02 -23.05 -21.51
N ALA A 55 3.76 -22.56 -21.44
CA ALA A 55 2.59 -23.38 -21.68
C ALA A 55 2.56 -23.92 -23.12
N VAL A 56 2.86 -23.07 -24.11
CA VAL A 56 2.94 -23.44 -25.51
C VAL A 56 4.08 -24.45 -25.77
N LYS A 57 5.21 -24.25 -25.10
CA LYS A 57 6.39 -25.14 -25.27
C LYS A 57 6.24 -26.50 -24.55
N GLY A 58 5.55 -26.52 -23.43
CA GLY A 58 5.34 -27.72 -22.61
C GLY A 58 6.60 -28.29 -21.96
N GLU A 59 6.68 -29.61 -21.84
CA GLU A 59 7.83 -30.37 -21.32
C GLU A 59 8.34 -29.87 -19.96
N ALA A 60 9.62 -29.49 -19.89
CA ALA A 60 10.28 -29.01 -18.68
C ALA A 60 9.85 -27.60 -18.24
N CYS A 61 9.07 -26.88 -19.07
CA CYS A 61 8.55 -25.56 -18.72
C CYS A 61 7.36 -25.63 -17.78
N ILE A 62 6.69 -26.79 -17.65
CA ILE A 62 5.62 -27.01 -16.68
C ILE A 62 6.15 -27.97 -15.61
N ARG A 63 6.56 -27.42 -14.47
CA ARG A 63 7.23 -28.19 -13.42
C ARG A 63 6.48 -28.12 -12.09
N GLU A 64 6.42 -29.23 -11.40
CA GLU A 64 5.93 -29.29 -10.03
C GLU A 64 6.76 -28.43 -9.10
N MET A 65 6.11 -27.79 -8.14
CA MET A 65 6.76 -26.98 -7.11
C MET A 65 6.59 -27.58 -5.73
N SER A 66 7.71 -27.64 -5.02
CA SER A 66 7.76 -27.99 -3.61
C SER A 66 7.69 -26.76 -2.71
N TRP A 67 7.55 -26.98 -1.41
CA TRP A 67 7.63 -25.92 -0.41
C TRP A 67 8.96 -25.15 -0.46
N SER A 68 10.06 -25.86 -0.70
CA SER A 68 11.41 -25.29 -0.79
C SER A 68 11.61 -24.41 -2.03
N ASP A 69 10.97 -24.73 -3.16
CA ASP A 69 11.05 -23.92 -4.38
C ASP A 69 10.45 -22.51 -4.20
N ALA A 70 9.50 -22.39 -3.27
CA ALA A 70 8.90 -21.12 -2.88
C ALA A 70 9.60 -20.44 -1.68
N SER A 71 10.80 -20.89 -1.29
CA SER A 71 11.55 -20.32 -0.18
C SER A 71 12.52 -19.24 -0.67
N GLY A 72 12.66 -18.15 0.12
CA GLY A 72 13.59 -17.07 -0.19
C GLY A 72 13.08 -16.00 -1.17
N ILE A 73 12.09 -16.33 -1.99
CA ILE A 73 11.65 -15.45 -3.09
C ILE A 73 10.79 -14.25 -2.69
N LEU A 74 10.34 -14.18 -1.44
CA LEU A 74 9.43 -13.12 -0.95
C LEU A 74 10.03 -11.72 -1.05
N ALA A 75 11.35 -11.59 -0.86
CA ALA A 75 12.07 -10.34 -0.91
C ALA A 75 12.71 -10.07 -2.31
N GLU A 76 12.49 -10.95 -3.28
CA GLU A 76 13.07 -10.81 -4.61
C GLU A 76 12.11 -10.07 -5.55
N GLY A 77 12.65 -9.10 -6.30
CA GLY A 77 11.91 -8.41 -7.36
C GLY A 77 11.79 -9.25 -8.61
N GLY A 78 11.02 -8.76 -9.58
CA GLY A 78 10.75 -9.50 -10.81
C GLY A 78 9.89 -10.74 -10.57
N THR A 79 10.15 -11.82 -11.32
CA THR A 79 9.46 -13.10 -11.18
C THR A 79 10.42 -14.27 -11.41
N VAL A 80 10.56 -15.14 -10.40
CA VAL A 80 11.48 -16.29 -10.43
C VAL A 80 11.03 -17.38 -11.40
N ILE A 81 9.75 -17.42 -11.75
CA ILE A 81 9.21 -18.35 -12.75
C ILE A 81 9.26 -17.78 -14.17
N GLY A 82 9.80 -16.58 -14.34
CA GLY A 82 9.98 -15.91 -15.61
C GLY A 82 8.68 -15.40 -16.23
N THR A 83 8.84 -14.49 -17.18
CA THR A 83 7.76 -13.96 -18.02
C THR A 83 8.31 -13.68 -19.41
N ALA A 84 7.54 -13.99 -20.45
CA ALA A 84 7.91 -13.72 -21.82
C ALA A 84 6.71 -13.29 -22.65
N ARG A 85 6.98 -12.50 -23.70
CA ARG A 85 5.98 -12.24 -24.74
C ARG A 85 5.84 -13.51 -25.58
N CYS A 86 4.62 -13.98 -25.79
CA CYS A 86 4.31 -15.16 -26.58
C CYS A 86 3.36 -14.79 -27.72
N PRO A 87 3.89 -14.43 -28.91
CA PRO A 87 3.05 -14.20 -30.07
C PRO A 87 2.24 -15.44 -30.48
N GLU A 88 2.80 -16.61 -30.31
CA GLU A 88 2.20 -17.90 -30.68
C GLU A 88 0.90 -18.13 -29.87
N PHE A 89 0.84 -17.74 -28.61
CA PHE A 89 -0.38 -17.88 -27.79
C PHE A 89 -1.54 -16.98 -28.26
N ARG A 90 -1.26 -15.97 -29.10
CA ARG A 90 -2.32 -15.15 -29.71
C ARG A 90 -3.04 -15.88 -30.84
N GLU A 91 -2.37 -16.88 -31.42
CA GLU A 91 -2.93 -17.71 -32.46
C GLU A 91 -3.57 -18.96 -31.84
N TYR A 92 -4.57 -19.52 -32.56
CA TYR A 92 -5.33 -20.69 -32.08
C TYR A 92 -4.43 -21.90 -31.86
N GLU A 93 -3.48 -22.16 -32.78
CA GLU A 93 -2.56 -23.28 -32.73
C GLU A 93 -1.66 -23.25 -31.48
N GLY A 94 -1.22 -22.08 -31.08
CA GLY A 94 -0.44 -21.91 -29.84
C GLY A 94 -1.27 -22.18 -28.60
N ARG A 95 -2.52 -21.75 -28.56
CA ARG A 95 -3.45 -22.05 -27.46
C ARG A 95 -3.81 -23.54 -27.44
N HIS A 96 -3.96 -24.16 -28.60
CA HIS A 96 -4.18 -25.61 -28.74
C HIS A 96 -3.01 -26.42 -28.16
N ALA A 97 -1.76 -26.07 -28.52
CA ALA A 97 -0.57 -26.69 -27.94
C ALA A 97 -0.50 -26.50 -26.42
N ALA A 98 -0.83 -25.31 -25.91
CA ALA A 98 -0.88 -25.06 -24.47
C ALA A 98 -1.93 -25.94 -23.77
N ALA A 99 -3.11 -26.15 -24.39
CA ALA A 99 -4.14 -27.04 -23.85
C ALA A 99 -3.65 -28.48 -23.75
N LEU A 100 -3.01 -29.00 -24.79
CA LEU A 100 -2.41 -30.34 -24.78
C LEU A 100 -1.45 -30.49 -23.60
N HIS A 101 -0.46 -29.60 -23.46
CA HIS A 101 0.56 -29.71 -22.43
C HIS A 101 0.03 -29.59 -21.00
N LEU A 102 -0.98 -28.77 -20.80
CA LEU A 102 -1.66 -28.66 -19.48
C LEU A 102 -2.41 -29.96 -19.13
N ILE A 103 -3.16 -30.51 -20.09
CA ILE A 103 -3.90 -31.77 -19.89
C ILE A 103 -2.96 -32.97 -19.70
N GLU A 104 -1.82 -33.04 -20.39
CA GLU A 104 -0.79 -34.06 -20.15
C GLU A 104 -0.30 -34.05 -18.67
N LYS A 105 -0.26 -32.88 -18.05
CA LYS A 105 0.07 -32.72 -16.62
C LYS A 105 -1.14 -32.90 -15.71
N GLY A 106 -2.36 -32.93 -16.25
CA GLY A 106 -3.61 -32.97 -15.51
C GLY A 106 -3.94 -31.64 -14.82
N ILE A 107 -3.56 -30.52 -15.43
CA ILE A 107 -3.79 -29.16 -14.92
C ILE A 107 -5.00 -28.57 -15.65
N ASP A 108 -6.05 -28.25 -14.89
CA ASP A 108 -7.26 -27.57 -15.34
C ASP A 108 -7.61 -26.35 -14.46
N ARG A 109 -6.68 -25.95 -13.61
CA ARG A 109 -6.80 -24.79 -12.70
C ARG A 109 -5.58 -23.92 -12.83
N LEU A 110 -5.81 -22.64 -13.20
CA LEU A 110 -4.72 -21.69 -13.45
C LEU A 110 -4.87 -20.43 -12.60
N VAL A 111 -3.82 -20.08 -11.87
CA VAL A 111 -3.65 -18.74 -11.31
C VAL A 111 -2.75 -17.95 -12.24
N VAL A 112 -3.29 -16.90 -12.85
CA VAL A 112 -2.60 -16.08 -13.86
C VAL A 112 -2.29 -14.71 -13.28
N ILE A 113 -1.01 -14.36 -13.15
CA ILE A 113 -0.57 -13.08 -12.60
C ILE A 113 -0.06 -12.22 -13.74
N GLY A 114 -0.76 -11.11 -14.05
CA GLY A 114 -0.36 -10.25 -15.16
C GLY A 114 -1.31 -9.09 -15.41
N GLY A 115 -1.01 -8.28 -16.43
CA GLY A 115 -1.82 -7.13 -16.82
C GLY A 115 -2.94 -7.46 -17.81
N ASP A 116 -3.66 -6.42 -18.28
CA ASP A 116 -4.81 -6.49 -19.19
C ASP A 116 -4.63 -7.46 -20.37
N GLY A 117 -3.53 -7.32 -21.13
CA GLY A 117 -3.30 -8.13 -22.32
C GLY A 117 -3.17 -9.63 -22.01
N SER A 118 -2.53 -9.99 -20.91
CA SER A 118 -2.35 -11.37 -20.47
C SER A 118 -3.68 -11.98 -19.99
N LEU A 119 -4.44 -11.22 -19.22
CA LEU A 119 -5.72 -11.66 -18.69
C LEU A 119 -6.78 -11.82 -19.80
N SER A 120 -6.78 -10.92 -20.79
CA SER A 120 -7.67 -11.05 -21.96
C SER A 120 -7.40 -12.32 -22.78
N GLY A 121 -6.11 -12.60 -23.06
CA GLY A 121 -5.74 -13.84 -23.77
C GLY A 121 -6.07 -15.11 -22.97
N THR A 122 -6.07 -15.00 -21.64
CA THR A 122 -6.47 -16.09 -20.75
C THR A 122 -7.96 -16.43 -20.90
N GLU A 123 -8.82 -15.43 -21.03
CA GLU A 123 -10.26 -15.65 -21.22
C GLU A 123 -10.59 -16.23 -22.60
N GLU A 124 -9.87 -15.78 -23.63
CA GLU A 124 -9.98 -16.39 -24.98
C GLU A 124 -9.64 -17.87 -24.92
N PHE A 125 -8.53 -18.23 -24.29
CA PHE A 125 -8.14 -19.62 -24.08
C PHE A 125 -9.18 -20.44 -23.31
N ARG A 126 -9.79 -19.87 -22.26
CA ARG A 126 -10.84 -20.53 -21.48
C ARG A 126 -12.10 -20.78 -22.31
N THR A 127 -12.50 -19.83 -23.14
CA THR A 127 -13.69 -19.98 -23.99
C THR A 127 -13.51 -21.03 -25.09
N GLU A 128 -12.30 -21.21 -25.56
CA GLU A 128 -11.94 -22.23 -26.57
C GLU A 128 -11.68 -23.62 -25.95
N TRP A 129 -11.60 -23.74 -24.63
CA TRP A 129 -11.16 -24.96 -23.94
C TRP A 129 -11.90 -26.22 -24.35
N ALA A 130 -13.23 -26.19 -24.42
CA ALA A 130 -14.04 -27.35 -24.82
C ALA A 130 -13.76 -27.79 -26.28
N GLN A 131 -13.49 -26.83 -27.17
CA GLN A 131 -13.12 -27.10 -28.54
C GLN A 131 -11.74 -27.76 -28.60
N HIS A 132 -10.74 -27.23 -27.90
CA HIS A 132 -9.41 -27.83 -27.80
C HIS A 132 -9.48 -29.27 -27.32
N LEU A 133 -10.25 -29.56 -26.27
CA LEU A 133 -10.41 -30.93 -25.77
C LEU A 133 -11.02 -31.86 -26.81
N SER A 134 -12.02 -31.42 -27.56
CA SER A 134 -12.66 -32.22 -28.60
C SER A 134 -11.67 -32.55 -29.71
N GLU A 135 -10.94 -31.57 -30.21
CA GLU A 135 -9.93 -31.73 -31.25
C GLU A 135 -8.78 -32.64 -30.81
N LEU A 136 -8.27 -32.47 -29.57
CA LEU A 136 -7.20 -33.32 -29.01
C LEU A 136 -7.63 -34.79 -28.86
N VAL A 137 -8.92 -35.06 -28.59
CA VAL A 137 -9.47 -36.43 -28.60
C VAL A 137 -9.54 -36.98 -30.01
N ASP A 138 -10.01 -36.19 -30.98
CA ASP A 138 -10.12 -36.60 -32.41
C ASP A 138 -8.74 -36.87 -33.03
N GLU A 139 -7.72 -36.11 -32.61
CA GLU A 139 -6.31 -36.32 -32.98
C GLU A 139 -5.68 -37.54 -32.28
N GLY A 140 -6.31 -38.07 -31.26
CA GLY A 140 -5.79 -39.16 -30.42
C GLY A 140 -4.64 -38.71 -29.48
N ALA A 141 -4.45 -37.42 -29.32
CA ALA A 141 -3.44 -36.83 -28.43
C ALA A 141 -3.79 -37.03 -26.95
N ILE A 142 -5.09 -37.00 -26.60
CA ILE A 142 -5.59 -37.31 -25.27
C ILE A 142 -6.73 -38.34 -25.35
N SER A 143 -6.99 -39.04 -24.26
CA SER A 143 -8.12 -39.96 -24.13
C SER A 143 -9.43 -39.24 -23.84
N THR A 144 -10.55 -39.83 -24.23
CA THR A 144 -11.90 -39.36 -23.87
C THR A 144 -12.07 -39.25 -22.34
N GLN A 145 -11.42 -40.13 -21.60
CA GLN A 145 -11.45 -40.09 -20.13
C GLN A 145 -10.73 -38.85 -19.58
N GLN A 146 -9.58 -38.48 -20.13
CA GLN A 146 -8.88 -37.24 -19.76
C GLN A 146 -9.74 -36.01 -20.07
N ALA A 147 -10.32 -35.96 -21.29
CA ALA A 147 -11.22 -34.88 -21.66
C ALA A 147 -12.42 -34.75 -20.70
N GLN A 148 -13.00 -35.88 -20.25
CA GLN A 148 -14.09 -35.89 -19.28
C GLN A 148 -13.67 -35.44 -17.88
N LEU A 149 -12.45 -35.75 -17.44
CA LEU A 149 -11.94 -35.31 -16.13
C LEU A 149 -11.66 -33.80 -16.10
N HIS A 150 -11.28 -33.24 -17.22
CA HIS A 150 -10.83 -31.83 -17.34
C HIS A 150 -11.78 -30.98 -18.20
N GLN A 151 -13.11 -31.22 -18.12
CA GLN A 151 -14.11 -30.55 -18.96
C GLN A 151 -14.10 -29.02 -18.87
N ARG A 152 -13.62 -28.46 -17.77
CA ARG A 152 -13.59 -27.01 -17.49
C ARG A 152 -12.20 -26.55 -17.17
N LEU A 153 -11.84 -25.37 -17.64
CA LEU A 153 -10.65 -24.65 -17.23
C LEU A 153 -11.04 -23.56 -16.23
N TYR A 154 -10.60 -23.71 -15.00
CA TYR A 154 -10.82 -22.71 -13.93
C TYR A 154 -9.69 -21.69 -13.92
N ILE A 155 -10.05 -20.43 -13.88
CA ILE A 155 -9.06 -19.33 -13.95
C ILE A 155 -9.34 -18.32 -12.84
N VAL A 156 -8.27 -17.97 -12.12
CA VAL A 156 -8.22 -16.82 -11.22
C VAL A 156 -7.08 -15.91 -11.67
N GLY A 157 -7.43 -14.67 -12.03
CA GLY A 157 -6.49 -13.62 -12.38
C GLY A 157 -6.06 -12.81 -11.16
N LEU A 158 -4.76 -12.49 -11.06
CA LEU A 158 -4.21 -11.49 -10.16
C LEU A 158 -3.57 -10.39 -10.98
N VAL A 159 -3.86 -9.12 -10.66
CA VAL A 159 -3.35 -8.02 -11.48
C VAL A 159 -1.92 -7.67 -11.11
N GLY A 160 -0.97 -8.08 -11.94
CA GLY A 160 0.45 -7.73 -11.87
C GLY A 160 0.79 -6.62 -12.87
N SER A 161 0.84 -5.38 -12.40
CA SER A 161 1.17 -4.20 -13.20
C SER A 161 1.64 -3.07 -12.30
N ILE A 162 2.75 -2.42 -12.62
CA ILE A 162 3.20 -1.23 -11.89
C ILE A 162 2.37 0.00 -12.22
N ASP A 163 1.66 -0.01 -13.34
CA ASP A 163 0.98 1.18 -13.88
C ASP A 163 -0.29 1.55 -13.09
N ASN A 164 -0.79 0.65 -12.24
CA ASN A 164 -2.05 0.75 -11.50
C ASN A 164 -3.24 1.12 -12.42
N ASP A 165 -3.28 0.51 -13.60
CA ASP A 165 -4.17 0.88 -14.69
C ASP A 165 -5.45 0.03 -14.79
N MET A 166 -5.53 -1.07 -14.02
CA MET A 166 -6.67 -1.99 -14.04
C MET A 166 -7.79 -1.56 -13.10
N VAL A 167 -9.01 -1.51 -13.61
CA VAL A 167 -10.21 -1.30 -12.81
C VAL A 167 -10.51 -2.56 -11.99
N GLY A 168 -11.01 -2.41 -10.75
CA GLY A 168 -11.40 -3.54 -9.91
C GLY A 168 -10.54 -3.75 -8.67
N THR A 169 -9.43 -3.04 -8.58
CA THR A 169 -8.55 -3.06 -7.39
C THR A 169 -8.09 -1.64 -7.08
N ASP A 170 -7.89 -1.34 -5.80
CA ASP A 170 -7.32 -0.04 -5.37
C ASP A 170 -5.84 0.04 -5.72
N MET A 171 -5.15 -1.10 -5.68
CA MET A 171 -3.73 -1.21 -5.97
C MET A 171 -3.43 -2.52 -6.72
N THR A 172 -2.65 -2.42 -7.79
CA THR A 172 -2.13 -3.58 -8.53
C THR A 172 -0.78 -4.02 -7.95
N ILE A 173 -0.44 -5.30 -8.12
CA ILE A 173 0.84 -5.86 -7.66
C ILE A 173 1.99 -5.12 -8.34
N GLY A 174 2.84 -4.46 -7.56
CA GLY A 174 4.03 -3.74 -7.99
C GLY A 174 3.88 -2.23 -8.10
N ALA A 175 2.67 -1.69 -8.05
CA ALA A 175 2.45 -0.24 -8.18
C ALA A 175 2.99 0.54 -6.97
N ASP A 176 2.82 0.03 -5.76
CA ASP A 176 3.35 0.66 -4.56
C ASP A 176 4.89 0.66 -4.54
N SER A 177 5.51 -0.46 -4.89
CA SER A 177 6.97 -0.53 -5.00
C SER A 177 7.53 0.41 -6.07
N ALA A 178 6.86 0.52 -7.22
CA ALA A 178 7.25 1.47 -8.26
C ALA A 178 7.15 2.92 -7.78
N LEU A 179 6.08 3.25 -7.05
CA LEU A 179 5.90 4.58 -6.48
C LEU A 179 7.00 4.90 -5.45
N HIS A 180 7.41 3.94 -4.62
CA HIS A 180 8.58 4.07 -3.73
C HIS A 180 9.85 4.43 -4.49
N ARG A 181 10.14 3.76 -5.62
CA ARG A 181 11.33 4.06 -6.46
C ARG A 181 11.28 5.46 -7.05
N ILE A 182 10.10 5.88 -7.51
CA ILE A 182 9.93 7.22 -8.11
C ILE A 182 10.12 8.30 -7.05
N VAL A 183 9.45 8.17 -5.90
CA VAL A 183 9.51 9.19 -4.84
C VAL A 183 10.93 9.26 -4.23
N ASP A 184 11.60 8.13 -4.02
CA ASP A 184 13.00 8.10 -3.57
C ASP A 184 13.93 8.83 -4.58
N ALA A 185 13.73 8.62 -5.88
CA ALA A 185 14.47 9.32 -6.91
C ALA A 185 14.20 10.84 -6.91
N ILE A 186 12.93 11.24 -6.73
CA ILE A 186 12.54 12.66 -6.63
C ILE A 186 13.19 13.30 -5.41
N ASP A 187 13.15 12.65 -4.23
CA ASP A 187 13.79 13.17 -3.00
C ASP A 187 15.28 13.41 -3.19
N GLN A 188 15.97 12.47 -3.86
CA GLN A 188 17.40 12.61 -4.19
C GLN A 188 17.65 13.73 -5.19
N ILE A 189 16.82 13.86 -6.23
CA ILE A 189 16.90 14.93 -7.22
C ILE A 189 16.64 16.29 -6.57
N SER A 190 15.62 16.41 -5.70
CA SER A 190 15.27 17.67 -5.02
C SER A 190 16.45 18.24 -4.24
N SER A 191 17.22 17.40 -3.53
CA SER A 191 18.37 17.85 -2.76
C SER A 191 19.48 18.50 -3.63
N THR A 192 19.74 17.93 -4.80
CA THR A 192 20.72 18.50 -5.75
C THR A 192 20.11 19.68 -6.54
N ALA A 193 18.85 19.63 -6.86
CA ALA A 193 18.14 20.72 -7.55
C ALA A 193 18.13 22.01 -6.71
N ALA A 194 17.79 21.89 -5.41
CA ALA A 194 17.79 23.01 -4.46
C ALA A 194 19.20 23.63 -4.30
N SER A 195 20.25 22.82 -4.31
CA SER A 195 21.64 23.30 -4.18
C SER A 195 22.06 24.23 -5.31
N HIS A 196 21.52 24.03 -6.50
CA HIS A 196 21.88 24.76 -7.71
C HIS A 196 20.76 25.61 -8.28
N GLN A 197 19.60 25.67 -7.62
CA GLN A 197 18.40 26.36 -8.09
C GLN A 197 18.00 25.94 -9.52
N ARG A 198 17.99 24.61 -9.77
CA ARG A 198 17.77 24.03 -11.09
C ARG A 198 16.35 23.51 -11.28
N THR A 199 15.92 23.45 -12.54
CA THR A 199 14.73 22.76 -12.97
C THR A 199 15.07 21.36 -13.46
N PHE A 200 14.31 20.37 -13.00
CA PHE A 200 14.38 18.98 -13.47
C PHE A 200 13.06 18.55 -14.08
N VAL A 201 13.16 17.83 -15.20
CA VAL A 201 12.05 17.11 -15.82
C VAL A 201 12.27 15.64 -15.57
N VAL A 202 11.38 15.01 -14.80
CA VAL A 202 11.46 13.60 -14.42
C VAL A 202 10.40 12.82 -15.18
N GLU A 203 10.84 11.93 -16.06
CA GLU A 203 9.95 11.06 -16.82
C GLU A 203 9.71 9.75 -16.06
N VAL A 204 8.43 9.39 -15.90
CA VAL A 204 7.99 8.19 -15.19
C VAL A 204 7.11 7.31 -16.06
N MET A 205 7.11 6.01 -15.78
CA MET A 205 6.27 5.02 -16.45
C MET A 205 4.79 5.22 -16.09
N GLY A 206 3.92 4.42 -16.67
CA GLY A 206 2.47 4.42 -16.45
C GLY A 206 1.68 4.22 -17.73
N ARG A 207 2.35 4.17 -18.89
CA ARG A 207 1.72 4.02 -20.21
C ARG A 207 0.58 5.03 -20.43
N HIS A 208 -0.68 4.56 -20.31
CA HIS A 208 -1.89 5.35 -20.49
C HIS A 208 -2.58 5.63 -19.15
N CYS A 209 -1.89 5.47 -18.03
CA CYS A 209 -2.37 5.75 -16.69
C CYS A 209 -1.48 6.77 -15.99
N GLY A 210 -2.09 7.85 -15.55
CA GLY A 210 -1.45 8.93 -14.82
C GLY A 210 -1.26 8.66 -13.32
N TYR A 211 -1.50 7.44 -12.84
CA TYR A 211 -1.42 7.13 -11.42
C TYR A 211 -0.01 7.40 -10.86
N LEU A 212 1.01 6.78 -11.43
CA LEU A 212 2.40 6.94 -10.96
C LEU A 212 2.87 8.42 -11.00
N PRO A 213 2.73 9.14 -12.14
CA PRO A 213 3.15 10.55 -12.19
C PRO A 213 2.37 11.45 -11.23
N LEU A 214 1.05 11.31 -11.12
CA LEU A 214 0.23 12.13 -10.24
C LEU A 214 0.55 11.87 -8.75
N MET A 215 0.59 10.59 -8.33
CA MET A 215 0.85 10.25 -6.94
C MET A 215 2.27 10.64 -6.53
N SER A 216 3.24 10.46 -7.43
CA SER A 216 4.62 10.89 -7.17
C SER A 216 4.76 12.43 -7.15
N ALA A 217 3.98 13.15 -7.94
CA ALA A 217 3.96 14.62 -7.90
C ALA A 217 3.46 15.14 -6.54
N VAL A 218 2.36 14.58 -6.04
CA VAL A 218 1.83 14.96 -4.72
C VAL A 218 2.79 14.55 -3.60
N ALA A 219 3.28 13.32 -3.61
CA ALA A 219 4.17 12.80 -2.58
C ALA A 219 5.55 13.46 -2.58
N GLY A 220 6.10 13.76 -3.76
CA GLY A 220 7.41 14.41 -3.94
C GLY A 220 7.35 15.94 -3.96
N GLY A 221 6.14 16.53 -3.96
CA GLY A 221 5.98 17.98 -3.96
C GLY A 221 6.33 18.67 -5.27
N ALA A 222 6.13 18.01 -6.42
CA ALA A 222 6.44 18.56 -7.72
C ALA A 222 5.61 19.81 -8.06
N ASP A 223 6.17 20.67 -8.92
CA ASP A 223 5.57 21.93 -9.34
C ASP A 223 4.55 21.76 -10.46
N TYR A 224 4.78 20.79 -11.33
CA TYR A 224 3.94 20.54 -12.49
C TYR A 224 3.91 19.04 -12.82
N VAL A 225 2.79 18.56 -13.34
CA VAL A 225 2.65 17.16 -13.75
C VAL A 225 1.87 17.06 -15.07
N PHE A 226 2.37 16.22 -15.97
CA PHE A 226 1.69 15.85 -17.22
C PHE A 226 1.19 14.42 -17.11
N THR A 227 -0.13 14.24 -17.28
CA THR A 227 -0.79 12.91 -17.20
C THR A 227 -1.65 12.65 -18.43
N PRO A 228 -1.86 11.38 -18.83
CA PRO A 228 -2.73 11.04 -19.95
C PRO A 228 -4.20 11.43 -19.76
N GLU A 229 -4.69 11.43 -18.49
CA GLU A 229 -6.09 11.76 -18.16
C GLU A 229 -6.36 13.26 -18.06
N ASP A 230 -5.32 14.10 -18.09
CA ASP A 230 -5.43 15.57 -18.21
C ASP A 230 -4.42 16.08 -19.24
N PRO A 231 -4.66 15.84 -20.54
CA PRO A 231 -3.77 16.26 -21.60
C PRO A 231 -3.56 17.77 -21.60
N ALA A 232 -2.33 18.17 -21.90
CA ALA A 232 -1.92 19.57 -21.88
C ALA A 232 -2.76 20.43 -22.82
N ARG A 233 -3.18 21.61 -22.33
CA ARG A 233 -3.97 22.59 -23.07
C ARG A 233 -3.07 23.43 -24.00
N ASP A 234 -3.66 24.08 -24.97
CA ASP A 234 -2.94 25.05 -25.76
C ASP A 234 -2.35 26.14 -24.85
N GLY A 235 -1.06 26.45 -25.03
CA GLY A 235 -0.34 27.41 -24.18
C GLY A 235 0.17 26.84 -22.84
N TRP A 236 0.17 25.52 -22.68
CA TRP A 236 0.69 24.84 -21.46
C TRP A 236 2.13 25.26 -21.13
N GLU A 237 2.91 25.58 -22.14
CA GLU A 237 4.32 25.96 -21.97
C GLU A 237 4.44 27.27 -21.18
N ASP A 238 3.57 28.25 -21.49
CA ASP A 238 3.56 29.54 -20.79
C ASP A 238 2.99 29.39 -19.38
N GLU A 239 1.90 28.62 -19.22
CA GLU A 239 1.32 28.29 -17.90
C GLU A 239 2.34 27.62 -16.99
N MET A 240 3.04 26.59 -17.50
CA MET A 240 4.08 25.87 -16.75
C MET A 240 5.19 26.83 -16.30
N VAL A 241 5.73 27.62 -17.22
CA VAL A 241 6.83 28.55 -16.92
C VAL A 241 6.42 29.63 -15.94
N GLU A 242 5.20 30.16 -16.04
CA GLU A 242 4.66 31.12 -15.10
C GLU A 242 4.55 30.55 -13.71
N ARG A 243 4.01 29.34 -13.57
CA ARG A 243 3.90 28.62 -12.29
C ARG A 243 5.27 28.39 -11.65
N LEU A 244 6.27 27.99 -12.42
CA LEU A 244 7.63 27.79 -11.92
C LEU A 244 8.29 29.11 -11.48
N LYS A 245 8.11 30.20 -12.22
CA LYS A 245 8.63 31.53 -11.87
C LYS A 245 8.01 32.05 -10.58
N GLU A 246 6.70 31.95 -10.45
CA GLU A 246 5.98 32.39 -9.23
C GLU A 246 6.33 31.52 -8.02
N GLY A 247 6.55 30.20 -8.21
CA GLY A 247 7.04 29.31 -7.17
C GLY A 247 8.41 29.73 -6.65
N ARG A 248 9.33 30.10 -7.56
CA ARG A 248 10.66 30.64 -7.18
C ARG A 248 10.53 32.01 -6.50
N ALA A 249 9.63 32.87 -6.95
CA ALA A 249 9.37 34.15 -6.32
C ALA A 249 8.80 34.01 -4.90
N ALA A 250 8.03 32.92 -4.66
CA ALA A 250 7.51 32.55 -3.34
C ALA A 250 8.54 31.83 -2.42
N GLY A 251 9.82 31.72 -2.85
CA GLY A 251 10.90 31.16 -2.03
C GLY A 251 11.41 29.79 -2.43
N ARG A 252 10.76 29.09 -3.38
CA ARG A 252 11.16 27.76 -3.83
C ARG A 252 12.54 27.77 -4.49
N ARG A 253 13.41 26.86 -4.08
CA ARG A 253 14.80 26.81 -4.58
C ARG A 253 15.01 25.86 -5.73
N GLU A 254 14.17 24.87 -5.90
CA GLU A 254 14.17 23.91 -7.01
C GLU A 254 12.85 23.95 -7.76
N SER A 255 12.85 23.37 -8.95
CA SER A 255 11.61 23.11 -9.70
C SER A 255 11.64 21.69 -10.25
N ILE A 256 10.60 20.92 -9.94
CA ILE A 256 10.42 19.55 -10.38
C ILE A 256 9.17 19.44 -11.24
N ILE A 257 9.36 19.00 -12.48
CA ILE A 257 8.29 18.72 -13.43
C ILE A 257 8.24 17.20 -13.62
N ILE A 258 7.08 16.58 -13.44
CA ILE A 258 6.90 15.16 -13.68
C ILE A 258 6.11 14.98 -14.98
N VAL A 259 6.57 14.07 -15.83
CA VAL A 259 5.89 13.73 -17.08
C VAL A 259 5.68 12.22 -17.19
N ALA A 260 4.45 11.82 -17.48
CA ALA A 260 4.16 10.44 -17.82
C ALA A 260 4.74 10.09 -19.21
N GLU A 261 5.27 8.87 -19.39
CA GLU A 261 5.72 8.40 -20.72
C GLU A 261 4.63 8.43 -21.80
N GLY A 262 3.37 8.45 -21.40
CA GLY A 262 2.20 8.52 -22.28
C GLY A 262 1.50 9.88 -22.28
N ALA A 263 2.15 10.94 -21.84
CA ALA A 263 1.59 12.29 -21.84
C ALA A 263 1.37 12.82 -23.27
N THR A 264 0.27 13.53 -23.47
CA THR A 264 -0.09 14.14 -24.77
C THR A 264 -0.65 15.54 -24.57
N ASP A 265 -0.70 16.31 -25.66
CA ASP A 265 -1.55 17.49 -25.76
C ASP A 265 -3.01 17.08 -26.04
N ARG A 266 -3.91 18.06 -26.06
CA ARG A 266 -5.35 17.82 -26.36
C ARG A 266 -5.63 17.40 -27.80
N ALA A 267 -4.69 17.60 -28.71
CA ALA A 267 -4.76 17.13 -30.09
C ALA A 267 -4.30 15.67 -30.21
N GLY A 268 -3.75 15.10 -29.13
CA GLY A 268 -3.21 13.72 -29.07
C GLY A 268 -1.75 13.62 -29.52
N ASN A 269 -1.03 14.73 -29.69
CA ASN A 269 0.40 14.69 -29.97
C ASN A 269 1.18 14.35 -28.68
N PRO A 270 2.17 13.43 -28.73
CA PRO A 270 3.00 13.13 -27.58
C PRO A 270 3.75 14.34 -27.05
N ILE A 271 3.87 14.46 -25.73
CA ILE A 271 4.72 15.44 -25.04
C ILE A 271 5.82 14.66 -24.32
N SER A 272 7.05 14.79 -24.80
CA SER A 272 8.22 14.15 -24.20
C SER A 272 8.90 15.05 -23.16
N SER A 273 9.75 14.45 -22.32
CA SER A 273 10.62 15.20 -21.42
C SER A 273 11.55 16.18 -22.14
N GLN A 274 11.91 15.90 -23.39
CA GLN A 274 12.70 16.81 -24.22
C GLN A 274 11.88 18.03 -24.68
N ASP A 275 10.63 17.82 -25.13
CA ASP A 275 9.75 18.94 -25.54
C ASP A 275 9.54 19.92 -24.38
N ILE A 276 9.37 19.40 -23.15
CA ILE A 276 9.23 20.22 -21.95
C ILE A 276 10.52 21.00 -21.65
N ALA A 277 11.68 20.37 -21.74
CA ALA A 277 12.96 21.03 -21.51
C ALA A 277 13.24 22.11 -22.54
N ASP A 278 12.92 21.88 -23.83
CA ASP A 278 13.08 22.82 -24.91
C ASP A 278 12.14 24.02 -24.75
N ALA A 279 10.86 23.78 -24.42
CA ALA A 279 9.88 24.81 -24.12
C ALA A 279 10.31 25.72 -22.95
N PHE A 280 10.84 25.11 -21.89
CA PHE A 280 11.38 25.82 -20.72
C PHE A 280 12.56 26.71 -21.12
N LYS A 281 13.51 26.16 -21.88
CA LYS A 281 14.70 26.91 -22.35
C LYS A 281 14.33 28.08 -23.26
N GLU A 282 13.41 27.88 -24.19
CA GLU A 282 12.95 28.92 -25.13
C GLU A 282 12.38 30.12 -24.35
N ARG A 283 11.63 29.89 -23.28
CA ARG A 283 10.90 30.93 -22.55
C ARG A 283 11.67 31.55 -21.38
N THR A 284 12.66 30.85 -20.85
CA THR A 284 13.43 31.32 -19.69
C THR A 284 14.88 31.64 -20.01
N GLY A 285 15.45 31.07 -21.08
CA GLY A 285 16.88 31.07 -21.36
C GLY A 285 17.71 30.14 -20.50
N GLU A 286 17.08 29.37 -19.58
CA GLU A 286 17.72 28.43 -18.66
C GLU A 286 17.56 26.99 -19.18
N ASP A 287 18.55 26.13 -18.86
CA ASP A 287 18.49 24.71 -19.19
C ASP A 287 17.78 23.91 -18.08
N ALA A 288 16.78 23.13 -18.43
CA ALA A 288 16.25 22.08 -17.57
C ALA A 288 17.07 20.78 -17.69
N ARG A 289 17.15 20.01 -16.62
CA ARG A 289 17.80 18.71 -16.60
C ARG A 289 16.77 17.61 -16.73
N ILE A 290 17.00 16.65 -17.62
CA ILE A 290 16.10 15.52 -17.85
C ILE A 290 16.60 14.30 -17.10
N THR A 291 15.71 13.61 -16.40
CA THR A 291 15.94 12.32 -15.77
C THR A 291 14.84 11.35 -16.16
N ILE A 292 15.17 10.34 -16.95
CA ILE A 292 14.24 9.28 -17.34
C ILE A 292 14.47 8.09 -16.41
N LEU A 293 13.52 7.80 -15.53
CA LEU A 293 13.68 6.72 -14.55
C LEU A 293 13.65 5.33 -15.20
N GLY A 294 12.84 5.16 -16.25
CA GLY A 294 12.80 3.91 -17.00
C GLY A 294 12.58 2.65 -16.12
N HIS A 295 13.29 1.58 -16.45
CA HIS A 295 13.09 0.26 -15.82
C HIS A 295 13.53 0.15 -14.35
N VAL A 296 14.20 1.15 -13.77
CA VAL A 296 14.45 1.21 -12.32
C VAL A 296 13.15 1.13 -11.53
N GLN A 297 12.05 1.62 -12.09
CA GLN A 297 10.72 1.58 -11.50
C GLN A 297 10.15 0.16 -11.39
N ARG A 298 10.60 -0.79 -12.23
CA ARG A 298 10.17 -2.22 -12.22
C ARG A 298 11.03 -3.10 -11.35
N GLY A 299 12.22 -2.65 -10.99
CA GLY A 299 13.22 -3.47 -10.32
C GLY A 299 13.27 -3.30 -8.81
N GLY A 300 14.10 -4.15 -8.21
CA GLY A 300 14.44 -4.09 -6.79
C GLY A 300 13.45 -4.78 -5.87
N VAL A 301 13.74 -4.67 -4.59
CA VAL A 301 13.01 -5.34 -3.51
C VAL A 301 11.58 -4.78 -3.41
N PRO A 302 10.53 -5.62 -3.35
CA PRO A 302 9.16 -5.16 -3.18
C PRO A 302 8.96 -4.46 -1.83
N SER A 303 8.06 -3.46 -1.81
CA SER A 303 7.63 -2.79 -0.58
C SER A 303 6.91 -3.76 0.36
N ALA A 304 6.76 -3.36 1.61
CA ALA A 304 6.00 -4.14 2.58
C ALA A 304 4.55 -4.36 2.12
N TYR A 305 3.93 -3.32 1.52
CA TYR A 305 2.57 -3.40 0.97
C TYR A 305 2.47 -4.45 -0.13
N ASP A 306 3.32 -4.39 -1.16
CA ASP A 306 3.29 -5.36 -2.26
C ASP A 306 3.56 -6.80 -1.79
N ARG A 307 4.31 -6.99 -0.71
CA ARG A 307 4.54 -8.33 -0.15
C ARG A 307 3.32 -8.90 0.57
N TRP A 308 2.72 -8.15 1.51
CA TRP A 308 1.59 -8.68 2.26
C TRP A 308 0.33 -8.76 1.40
N MET A 309 0.07 -7.77 0.58
CA MET A 309 -1.08 -7.74 -0.33
C MET A 309 -1.01 -8.88 -1.37
N SER A 310 0.16 -9.07 -2.00
CA SER A 310 0.35 -10.18 -2.95
C SER A 310 0.26 -11.56 -2.27
N THR A 311 0.70 -11.66 -1.01
CA THR A 311 0.54 -12.90 -0.23
C THR A 311 -0.94 -13.17 0.06
N LEU A 312 -1.70 -12.16 0.45
CA LEU A 312 -3.15 -12.23 0.65
C LEU A 312 -3.87 -12.67 -0.64
N LEU A 313 -3.56 -12.02 -1.76
CA LEU A 313 -4.15 -12.36 -3.06
C LEU A 313 -3.82 -13.77 -3.52
N GLY A 314 -2.57 -14.22 -3.35
CA GLY A 314 -2.17 -15.59 -3.68
C GLY A 314 -2.86 -16.64 -2.81
N PHE A 315 -3.05 -16.37 -1.52
CA PHE A 315 -3.84 -17.21 -0.61
C PHE A 315 -5.31 -17.29 -1.06
N ALA A 316 -5.93 -16.14 -1.31
CA ALA A 316 -7.31 -16.05 -1.76
C ALA A 316 -7.52 -16.70 -3.14
N ALA A 317 -6.54 -16.61 -4.04
CA ALA A 317 -6.60 -17.24 -5.36
C ALA A 317 -6.69 -18.76 -5.27
N VAL A 318 -5.94 -19.37 -4.35
CA VAL A 318 -6.05 -20.83 -4.13
C VAL A 318 -7.39 -21.19 -3.49
N GLN A 319 -7.90 -20.37 -2.59
CA GLN A 319 -9.23 -20.57 -1.99
C GLN A 319 -10.32 -20.53 -3.08
N GLU A 320 -10.29 -19.51 -3.94
CA GLU A 320 -11.27 -19.31 -5.01
C GLU A 320 -11.20 -20.40 -6.08
N ILE A 321 -9.99 -20.80 -6.48
CA ILE A 321 -9.82 -21.76 -7.57
C ILE A 321 -10.15 -23.21 -7.16
N LEU A 322 -10.05 -23.53 -5.87
CA LEU A 322 -10.50 -24.81 -5.33
C LEU A 322 -12.00 -24.87 -5.10
N ASN A 323 -12.63 -23.72 -4.75
CA ASN A 323 -14.05 -23.60 -4.48
C ASN A 323 -14.59 -22.34 -5.16
N PRO A 324 -14.69 -22.34 -6.51
CA PRO A 324 -15.10 -21.14 -7.24
C PRO A 324 -16.55 -20.76 -6.91
N ALA A 325 -16.79 -19.46 -6.75
CA ALA A 325 -18.14 -18.94 -6.52
C ALA A 325 -19.07 -19.19 -7.72
N ASP A 326 -18.51 -19.07 -8.93
CA ASP A 326 -19.14 -19.45 -10.19
C ASP A 326 -18.11 -20.20 -11.06
N PRO A 327 -18.30 -21.51 -11.27
CA PRO A 327 -17.35 -22.33 -12.03
C PRO A 327 -17.32 -22.01 -13.54
N ASP A 328 -18.28 -21.24 -14.05
CA ASP A 328 -18.37 -20.89 -15.47
C ASP A 328 -17.80 -19.49 -15.77
N VAL A 329 -17.33 -18.78 -14.75
CA VAL A 329 -16.81 -17.42 -14.87
C VAL A 329 -15.35 -17.36 -14.40
N ALA A 330 -14.44 -16.87 -15.26
CA ALA A 330 -13.11 -16.48 -14.83
C ALA A 330 -13.18 -15.20 -14.01
N THR A 331 -12.45 -15.15 -12.89
CA THR A 331 -12.48 -14.03 -11.95
C THR A 331 -11.13 -13.38 -11.80
N ILE A 332 -11.12 -12.06 -11.57
CA ILE A 332 -9.98 -11.34 -11.04
C ILE A 332 -10.19 -11.13 -9.54
N LEU A 333 -9.16 -11.38 -8.76
CA LEU A 333 -9.09 -10.95 -7.38
C LEU A 333 -8.25 -9.68 -7.28
N GLY A 334 -8.80 -8.70 -6.60
CA GLY A 334 -8.15 -7.43 -6.26
C GLY A 334 -8.28 -7.13 -4.78
N VAL A 335 -7.68 -6.03 -4.34
CA VAL A 335 -7.84 -5.51 -2.99
C VAL A 335 -8.60 -4.19 -3.06
N ARG A 336 -9.68 -4.09 -2.29
CA ARG A 336 -10.41 -2.86 -2.02
C ARG A 336 -10.60 -2.71 -0.52
N HIS A 337 -10.29 -1.53 -0.03
CA HIS A 337 -10.44 -1.25 1.40
C HIS A 337 -9.73 -2.30 2.28
N ASN A 338 -8.51 -2.65 1.91
CA ASN A 338 -7.70 -3.70 2.57
C ASN A 338 -8.36 -5.09 2.62
N ARG A 339 -9.41 -5.34 1.83
CA ARG A 339 -10.11 -6.63 1.73
C ARG A 339 -10.07 -7.18 0.32
N VAL A 340 -10.09 -8.51 0.20
CA VAL A 340 -10.11 -9.15 -1.11
C VAL A 340 -11.48 -8.99 -1.74
N THR A 341 -11.49 -8.58 -3.00
CA THR A 341 -12.68 -8.49 -3.83
C THR A 341 -12.55 -9.34 -5.09
N ARG A 342 -13.68 -9.82 -5.61
CA ARG A 342 -13.75 -10.51 -6.90
C ARG A 342 -14.59 -9.71 -7.88
N ILE A 343 -14.17 -9.77 -9.15
CA ILE A 343 -14.88 -9.21 -10.29
C ILE A 343 -14.76 -10.18 -11.47
N PRO A 344 -15.78 -10.34 -12.31
CA PRO A 344 -15.63 -11.09 -13.55
C PRO A 344 -14.49 -10.54 -14.41
N LEU A 345 -13.62 -11.41 -14.90
CA LEU A 345 -12.37 -11.01 -15.61
C LEU A 345 -12.67 -10.06 -16.77
N MET A 346 -13.61 -10.40 -17.63
CA MET A 346 -13.92 -9.57 -18.81
C MET A 346 -14.58 -8.26 -18.48
N GLU A 347 -15.30 -8.17 -17.36
CA GLU A 347 -15.84 -6.90 -16.88
C GLU A 347 -14.73 -5.93 -16.53
N ALA A 348 -13.74 -6.36 -15.74
CA ALA A 348 -12.58 -5.55 -15.37
C ALA A 348 -11.77 -5.11 -16.61
N VAL A 349 -11.57 -6.01 -17.56
CA VAL A 349 -10.86 -5.73 -18.82
C VAL A 349 -11.59 -4.68 -19.66
N HIS A 350 -12.92 -4.82 -19.83
CA HIS A 350 -13.73 -3.86 -20.59
C HIS A 350 -13.72 -2.48 -19.95
N GLN A 351 -13.91 -2.40 -18.63
CA GLN A 351 -13.88 -1.13 -17.91
C GLN A 351 -12.51 -0.46 -18.03
N THR A 352 -11.42 -1.22 -17.92
CA THR A 352 -10.05 -0.72 -18.08
C THR A 352 -9.80 -0.12 -19.47
N ARG A 353 -10.26 -0.80 -20.50
CA ARG A 353 -10.13 -0.32 -21.90
C ARG A 353 -11.00 0.90 -22.16
N GLY A 354 -12.17 0.97 -21.54
CA GLY A 354 -13.08 2.11 -21.65
C GLY A 354 -12.43 3.44 -21.24
N VAL A 355 -11.51 3.45 -20.27
CA VAL A 355 -10.80 4.69 -19.88
C VAL A 355 -10.01 5.27 -21.05
N LYS A 356 -9.32 4.43 -21.81
CA LYS A 356 -8.58 4.86 -23.01
C LYS A 356 -9.48 5.45 -24.08
N ASP A 357 -10.67 4.88 -24.23
CA ASP A 357 -11.65 5.38 -25.20
C ASP A 357 -12.22 6.74 -24.79
N LEU A 358 -12.45 6.96 -23.49
CA LEU A 358 -12.83 8.27 -22.93
C LEU A 358 -11.76 9.33 -23.19
N ILE A 359 -10.48 9.02 -22.96
CA ILE A 359 -9.36 9.94 -23.27
C ILE A 359 -9.36 10.31 -24.75
N LYS A 360 -9.50 9.33 -25.66
CA LYS A 360 -9.55 9.57 -27.10
C LYS A 360 -10.77 10.39 -27.53
N ALA A 361 -11.90 10.24 -26.84
CA ALA A 361 -13.10 11.01 -27.09
C ALA A 361 -13.03 12.45 -26.54
N GLY A 362 -11.96 12.79 -25.79
CA GLY A 362 -11.80 14.10 -25.16
C GLY A 362 -12.63 14.27 -23.88
N ASP A 363 -13.22 13.20 -23.35
CA ASP A 363 -13.96 13.23 -22.07
C ASP A 363 -13.02 12.94 -20.90
N PHE A 364 -12.15 13.90 -20.61
CA PHE A 364 -11.10 13.78 -19.59
C PHE A 364 -11.69 13.68 -18.18
N ALA A 365 -12.81 14.34 -17.90
CA ALA A 365 -13.47 14.28 -16.61
C ALA A 365 -14.00 12.87 -16.34
N ALA A 366 -14.65 12.24 -17.32
CA ALA A 366 -15.08 10.86 -17.22
C ALA A 366 -13.91 9.88 -17.13
N ALA A 367 -12.81 10.14 -17.84
CA ALA A 367 -11.59 9.33 -17.76
C ALA A 367 -10.97 9.36 -16.34
N GLN A 368 -10.87 10.54 -15.72
CA GLN A 368 -10.41 10.70 -14.33
C GLN A 368 -11.35 10.01 -13.35
N ALA A 369 -12.67 10.16 -13.50
CA ALA A 369 -13.67 9.51 -12.67
C ALA A 369 -13.60 7.98 -12.77
N ALA A 370 -13.36 7.44 -13.97
CA ALA A 370 -13.19 6.00 -14.20
C ALA A 370 -11.91 5.41 -13.55
N ARG A 371 -10.89 6.25 -13.26
CA ARG A 371 -9.74 5.86 -12.42
C ARG A 371 -10.07 5.78 -10.93
N GLY A 372 -11.25 6.22 -10.55
CA GLY A 372 -11.73 6.21 -9.18
C GLY A 372 -11.69 7.56 -8.48
N ARG A 373 -12.52 7.68 -7.44
CA ARG A 373 -12.67 8.91 -6.67
C ARG A 373 -11.35 9.43 -6.08
N SER A 374 -10.49 8.52 -5.62
CA SER A 374 -9.19 8.89 -5.04
C SER A 374 -8.32 9.61 -6.07
N PHE A 375 -8.28 9.12 -7.32
CA PHE A 375 -7.52 9.76 -8.40
C PHE A 375 -8.02 11.18 -8.66
N THR A 376 -9.33 11.36 -8.82
CA THR A 376 -9.94 12.68 -9.07
C THR A 376 -9.65 13.69 -7.95
N VAL A 377 -9.75 13.24 -6.68
CA VAL A 377 -9.42 14.07 -5.52
C VAL A 377 -7.96 14.48 -5.54
N MET A 378 -7.04 13.56 -5.89
CA MET A 378 -5.60 13.85 -5.94
C MET A 378 -5.23 14.82 -7.05
N VAL A 379 -5.93 14.83 -8.19
CA VAL A 379 -5.77 15.86 -9.24
C VAL A 379 -6.03 17.25 -8.65
N GLY A 380 -7.16 17.44 -7.97
CA GLY A 380 -7.49 18.72 -7.34
C GLY A 380 -6.50 19.12 -6.24
N ILE A 381 -6.10 18.19 -5.41
CA ILE A 381 -5.10 18.42 -4.35
C ILE A 381 -3.75 18.85 -4.97
N ASN A 382 -3.29 18.16 -6.02
CA ASN A 382 -2.04 18.49 -6.68
C ASN A 382 -2.03 19.92 -7.20
N GLN A 383 -3.12 20.35 -7.85
CA GLN A 383 -3.26 21.72 -8.34
C GLN A 383 -3.13 22.75 -7.23
N LEU A 384 -3.82 22.52 -6.08
CA LEU A 384 -3.77 23.44 -4.94
C LEU A 384 -2.38 23.48 -4.27
N LEU A 385 -1.73 22.33 -4.10
CA LEU A 385 -0.42 22.26 -3.46
C LEU A 385 0.73 22.84 -4.30
N SER A 386 0.62 22.75 -5.62
CA SER A 386 1.65 23.22 -6.56
C SER A 386 1.47 24.68 -6.99
N THR A 387 0.27 25.27 -6.78
CA THR A 387 -0.03 26.65 -7.16
C THR A 387 0.48 27.63 -6.10
N PRO A 388 1.41 28.55 -6.45
CA PRO A 388 1.87 29.59 -5.54
C PRO A 388 0.73 30.56 -5.15
N PRO A 389 0.77 31.18 -3.97
CA PRO A 389 -0.29 32.08 -3.49
C PRO A 389 -0.59 33.27 -4.40
N THR A 390 0.42 33.74 -5.13
CA THR A 390 0.31 34.85 -6.09
C THR A 390 -0.55 34.54 -7.32
N LEU A 391 -0.66 33.24 -7.67
CA LEU A 391 -1.46 32.74 -8.78
C LEU A 391 -2.83 32.20 -8.34
N ALA A 392 -3.14 32.22 -7.05
CA ALA A 392 -4.42 31.74 -6.53
C ALA A 392 -5.57 32.64 -7.04
N GLU A 393 -6.52 32.03 -7.75
CA GLU A 393 -7.74 32.73 -8.17
C GLU A 393 -8.57 33.11 -6.93
N ASN A 394 -8.81 34.42 -6.76
CA ASN A 394 -9.65 35.00 -5.72
C ASN A 394 -9.20 34.75 -4.27
N PRO A 395 -8.36 35.60 -3.67
CA PRO A 395 -8.22 35.61 -2.23
C PRO A 395 -9.59 35.93 -1.59
N PRO A 396 -10.06 35.14 -0.61
CA PRO A 396 -11.39 35.34 -0.03
C PRO A 396 -11.51 36.73 0.57
N SER A 397 -12.59 37.42 0.26
CA SER A 397 -12.95 38.72 0.83
C SER A 397 -13.58 38.50 2.23
N GLY A 398 -12.80 38.63 3.27
CA GLY A 398 -13.25 38.51 4.68
C GLY A 398 -12.07 38.55 5.65
N SER A 399 -12.31 38.61 6.98
CA SER A 399 -11.24 38.41 7.93
C SER A 399 -10.73 36.98 7.81
N ALA A 400 -9.44 36.81 7.48
CA ALA A 400 -8.81 35.50 7.31
C ALA A 400 -8.96 34.69 8.61
N LYS A 401 -9.46 33.44 8.49
CA LYS A 401 -9.51 32.50 9.62
C LYS A 401 -8.09 32.13 10.07
N ARG A 402 -7.88 32.10 11.35
CA ARG A 402 -6.58 31.75 11.96
C ARG A 402 -6.64 30.30 12.45
N VAL A 403 -6.00 29.39 11.71
CA VAL A 403 -6.03 27.93 11.99
C VAL A 403 -4.65 27.49 12.49
N ALA A 404 -4.61 26.93 13.69
CA ALA A 404 -3.35 26.48 14.29
C ALA A 404 -3.17 24.96 14.14
N ILE A 405 -1.95 24.57 13.82
CA ILE A 405 -1.51 23.17 13.67
C ILE A 405 -0.70 22.81 14.90
N ILE A 406 -1.03 21.66 15.51
CA ILE A 406 -0.29 21.11 16.64
C ILE A 406 0.02 19.62 16.39
N HIS A 407 1.25 19.23 16.64
CA HIS A 407 1.66 17.83 16.72
C HIS A 407 1.60 17.36 18.17
N ALA A 408 0.93 16.23 18.46
CA ALA A 408 0.79 15.73 19.83
C ALA A 408 0.85 14.19 19.87
N GLY A 409 1.49 13.66 20.91
CA GLY A 409 1.65 12.22 21.09
C GLY A 409 3.04 11.69 20.72
N GLY A 410 3.12 10.47 20.24
CA GLY A 410 4.35 9.86 19.74
C GLY A 410 4.70 10.38 18.34
N LEU A 411 5.99 10.36 18.01
CA LEU A 411 6.45 10.70 16.67
C LEU A 411 5.94 9.66 15.66
N ALA A 412 5.46 10.16 14.51
CA ALA A 412 5.07 9.34 13.37
C ALA A 412 5.57 9.98 12.06
N PRO A 413 6.27 9.24 11.19
CA PRO A 413 6.67 9.74 9.87
C PRO A 413 5.45 10.20 9.07
N GLY A 414 5.52 11.39 8.46
CA GLY A 414 4.39 12.01 7.78
C GLY A 414 3.69 13.15 8.55
N MET A 415 4.03 13.38 9.83
CA MET A 415 3.55 14.56 10.56
C MET A 415 3.95 15.86 9.87
N ASN A 416 5.19 15.95 9.38
CA ASN A 416 5.66 17.09 8.61
C ASN A 416 4.90 17.26 7.29
N THR A 417 4.62 16.17 6.59
CA THR A 417 3.81 16.18 5.37
C THR A 417 2.40 16.70 5.64
N ALA A 418 1.77 16.28 6.76
CA ALA A 418 0.48 16.77 7.18
C ALA A 418 0.50 18.28 7.45
N ALA A 419 1.52 18.78 8.17
CA ALA A 419 1.69 20.20 8.43
C ALA A 419 1.88 21.00 7.13
N ARG A 420 2.74 20.52 6.20
CA ARG A 420 2.93 21.15 4.89
C ARG A 420 1.61 21.23 4.11
N ALA A 421 0.90 20.13 4.02
CA ALA A 421 -0.39 20.09 3.32
C ALA A 421 -1.40 21.07 3.96
N ALA A 422 -1.46 21.12 5.30
CA ALA A 422 -2.34 22.02 6.03
C ALA A 422 -2.02 23.50 5.74
N VAL A 423 -0.74 23.86 5.76
CA VAL A 423 -0.31 25.24 5.48
C VAL A 423 -0.65 25.64 4.06
N ARG A 424 -0.24 24.84 3.07
CA ARG A 424 -0.47 25.20 1.66
C ARG A 424 -1.93 25.20 1.26
N LEU A 425 -2.69 24.21 1.66
CA LEU A 425 -4.14 24.14 1.38
C LEU A 425 -4.93 25.18 2.17
N GLY A 426 -4.51 25.51 3.40
CA GLY A 426 -5.13 26.57 4.21
C GLY A 426 -4.88 27.95 3.61
N ILE A 427 -3.66 28.26 3.17
CA ILE A 427 -3.32 29.50 2.47
C ILE A 427 -4.13 29.61 1.16
N ALA A 428 -4.29 28.53 0.40
CA ALA A 428 -5.11 28.50 -0.80
C ALA A 428 -6.59 28.82 -0.51
N LYS A 429 -7.09 28.58 0.71
CA LYS A 429 -8.40 28.99 1.19
C LYS A 429 -8.42 30.46 1.74
N GLY A 430 -7.27 31.13 1.75
CA GLY A 430 -7.11 32.49 2.30
C GLY A 430 -7.06 32.54 3.83
N TRP A 431 -6.70 31.44 4.48
CA TRP A 431 -6.55 31.36 5.94
C TRP A 431 -5.13 31.74 6.35
N THR A 432 -4.99 32.27 7.56
CA THR A 432 -3.69 32.43 8.23
C THR A 432 -3.38 31.14 8.99
N MET A 433 -2.28 30.50 8.60
CA MET A 433 -1.88 29.24 9.19
C MET A 433 -0.84 29.47 10.30
N LEU A 434 -1.08 28.87 11.48
CA LEU A 434 -0.22 28.99 12.65
C LEU A 434 0.39 27.63 12.99
N GLY A 435 1.67 27.62 13.36
CA GLY A 435 2.35 26.46 13.94
C GLY A 435 2.49 26.62 15.44
N ILE A 436 2.19 25.56 16.18
CA ILE A 436 2.43 25.50 17.63
C ILE A 436 3.69 24.67 17.86
N ASP A 437 4.79 25.32 18.25
CA ASP A 437 6.05 24.64 18.51
C ASP A 437 6.06 24.00 19.91
N GLY A 438 6.37 22.68 20.00
CA GLY A 438 6.51 21.95 21.26
C GLY A 438 5.21 21.38 21.84
N SER A 439 4.20 21.14 21.01
CA SER A 439 2.94 20.47 21.40
C SER A 439 2.07 21.31 22.38
N TRP A 440 1.28 20.66 23.22
CA TRP A 440 0.41 21.34 24.21
C TRP A 440 1.19 22.22 25.17
N ALA A 441 2.38 21.80 25.60
CA ALA A 441 3.23 22.63 26.47
C ALA A 441 3.67 23.92 25.76
N GLY A 442 4.02 23.82 24.47
CA GLY A 442 4.36 24.99 23.68
C GLY A 442 3.19 25.96 23.52
N LEU A 443 1.95 25.45 23.35
CA LEU A 443 0.75 26.30 23.34
C LEU A 443 0.57 27.00 24.69
N ALA A 444 0.72 26.28 25.80
CA ALA A 444 0.63 26.88 27.15
C ALA A 444 1.68 27.98 27.36
N ASP A 445 2.90 27.80 26.83
CA ASP A 445 4.00 28.79 26.86
C ASP A 445 3.89 29.85 25.76
N ASN A 446 2.79 29.85 24.97
CA ASN A 446 2.53 30.78 23.88
C ASN A 446 3.60 30.70 22.75
N GLN A 447 4.14 29.51 22.48
CA GLN A 447 5.06 29.26 21.37
C GLN A 447 4.25 29.05 20.09
N VAL A 448 3.68 30.14 19.57
CA VAL A 448 2.83 30.15 18.37
C VAL A 448 3.46 31.09 17.35
N ARG A 449 3.64 30.62 16.13
CA ARG A 449 4.17 31.40 15.00
C ARG A 449 3.33 31.23 13.75
N GLU A 450 3.29 32.23 12.92
CA GLU A 450 2.68 32.14 11.61
C GLU A 450 3.56 31.28 10.69
N LEU A 451 2.93 30.48 9.86
CA LEU A 451 3.57 29.64 8.87
C LEU A 451 3.21 30.14 7.46
N THR A 452 4.24 30.46 6.71
CA THR A 452 4.12 30.88 5.30
C THR A 452 4.20 29.66 4.36
N TRP A 453 3.92 29.91 3.09
CA TRP A 453 4.01 28.89 2.05
C TRP A 453 5.43 28.33 1.89
N ASP A 454 6.46 29.16 2.13
CA ASP A 454 7.88 28.82 2.04
C ASP A 454 8.42 28.11 3.30
N ASP A 455 7.92 28.46 4.49
CA ASP A 455 8.38 27.84 5.75
C ASP A 455 8.25 26.31 5.76
N VAL A 456 7.33 25.76 4.96
CA VAL A 456 7.05 24.33 4.89
C VAL A 456 7.67 23.66 3.65
N GLU A 457 8.56 24.37 2.93
CA GLU A 457 9.28 23.77 1.81
C GLU A 457 10.17 22.62 2.31
N GLY A 458 10.20 21.51 1.55
CA GLY A 458 10.93 20.32 1.94
C GLY A 458 10.27 19.44 3.02
N TRP A 459 9.24 19.92 3.73
CA TRP A 459 8.62 19.14 4.82
C TRP A 459 7.93 17.85 4.33
N ALA A 460 7.63 17.73 3.05
CA ALA A 460 6.99 16.53 2.50
C ALA A 460 7.84 15.27 2.67
N PHE A 461 9.15 15.40 2.54
CA PHE A 461 10.09 14.27 2.55
C PHE A 461 10.98 14.19 3.80
N HIS A 462 10.87 15.14 4.73
CA HIS A 462 11.57 15.08 5.99
C HIS A 462 10.81 14.26 7.02
N GLY A 463 11.48 13.26 7.59
CA GLY A 463 10.99 12.58 8.79
C GLY A 463 11.01 13.51 10.00
N GLY A 464 10.51 13.02 11.13
CA GLY A 464 10.43 13.82 12.34
C GLY A 464 9.16 14.68 12.42
N ALA A 465 9.22 15.73 13.23
CA ALA A 465 8.15 16.70 13.44
C ALA A 465 8.77 18.08 13.68
N GLU A 466 8.77 18.94 12.68
CA GLU A 466 9.37 20.28 12.74
C GLU A 466 8.73 21.19 13.80
N LEU A 467 7.42 21.01 14.04
CA LEU A 467 6.72 21.69 15.15
C LEU A 467 7.00 21.05 16.51
N GLY A 468 7.79 19.97 16.57
CA GLY A 468 7.97 19.16 17.76
C GLY A 468 6.70 18.40 18.16
N THR A 469 6.84 17.33 18.92
CA THR A 469 5.73 16.55 19.47
C THR A 469 6.06 16.07 20.88
N ARG A 470 5.05 15.96 21.75
CA ARG A 470 5.21 15.46 23.12
C ARG A 470 4.05 14.55 23.50
N ARG A 471 4.34 13.53 24.34
CA ARG A 471 3.37 12.52 24.77
C ARG A 471 2.44 12.96 25.92
N PRO A 472 2.83 13.85 26.86
CA PRO A 472 1.97 14.22 27.98
C PRO A 472 0.63 14.80 27.52
N VAL A 473 -0.45 14.36 28.16
CA VAL A 473 -1.78 14.94 28.04
C VAL A 473 -1.84 16.15 28.99
N PRO A 474 -2.30 17.33 28.56
CA PRO A 474 -2.40 18.50 29.44
C PRO A 474 -3.40 18.24 30.53
N THR A 475 -3.12 18.76 31.72
CA THR A 475 -3.97 18.65 32.89
C THR A 475 -4.82 19.93 33.08
N VAL A 476 -5.85 19.85 33.92
CA VAL A 476 -6.72 20.98 34.22
C VAL A 476 -5.92 22.21 34.70
N ASN A 477 -4.76 22.04 35.34
CA ASN A 477 -3.91 23.13 35.78
C ASN A 477 -3.30 23.94 34.62
N GLU A 478 -3.15 23.31 33.43
CA GLU A 478 -2.60 23.94 32.23
C GLU A 478 -3.70 24.57 31.36
N TYR A 479 -4.97 24.20 31.54
CA TYR A 479 -6.07 24.65 30.67
C TYR A 479 -6.28 26.17 30.66
N TYR A 480 -6.02 26.86 31.77
CA TYR A 480 -6.06 28.31 31.77
C TYR A 480 -5.01 28.91 30.82
N ALA A 481 -3.77 28.39 30.85
CA ALA A 481 -2.71 28.87 29.98
C ALA A 481 -3.02 28.56 28.50
N LEU A 482 -3.53 27.35 28.20
CA LEU A 482 -3.96 26.97 26.87
C LEU A 482 -5.06 27.88 26.33
N GLY A 483 -6.11 28.13 27.13
CA GLY A 483 -7.21 29.01 26.75
C GLY A 483 -6.75 30.46 26.51
N ARG A 484 -5.86 30.97 27.35
CA ARG A 484 -5.27 32.31 27.16
C ARG A 484 -4.42 32.42 25.91
N ALA A 485 -3.69 31.34 25.53
CA ALA A 485 -2.90 31.33 24.31
C ALA A 485 -3.80 31.29 23.07
N ILE A 486 -4.91 30.54 23.10
CA ILE A 486 -5.92 30.50 22.03
C ILE A 486 -6.50 31.91 21.82
N GLU A 487 -6.96 32.57 22.89
CA GLU A 487 -7.52 33.93 22.81
C GLU A 487 -6.48 34.95 22.33
N ARG A 488 -5.26 34.92 22.89
CA ARG A 488 -4.19 35.88 22.57
C ARG A 488 -3.75 35.84 21.11
N ASN A 489 -3.72 34.63 20.51
CA ASN A 489 -3.32 34.45 19.14
C ASN A 489 -4.52 34.44 18.17
N GLU A 490 -5.73 34.73 18.69
CA GLU A 490 -6.98 34.77 17.92
C GLU A 490 -7.17 33.48 17.09
N ILE A 491 -6.94 32.32 17.71
CA ILE A 491 -7.04 31.03 17.05
C ILE A 491 -8.52 30.67 16.85
N ASP A 492 -8.97 30.59 15.59
CA ASP A 492 -10.34 30.23 15.23
C ASP A 492 -10.57 28.70 15.23
N ALA A 493 -9.53 27.89 14.98
CA ALA A 493 -9.63 26.43 14.96
C ALA A 493 -8.27 25.74 15.19
N LEU A 494 -8.33 24.48 15.64
CA LEU A 494 -7.14 23.62 15.82
C LEU A 494 -7.18 22.42 14.87
N LEU A 495 -6.06 22.18 14.18
CA LEU A 495 -5.73 20.92 13.53
C LEU A 495 -4.74 20.17 14.43
N VAL A 496 -5.17 19.05 14.97
CA VAL A 496 -4.36 18.24 15.90
C VAL A 496 -3.91 16.97 15.19
N VAL A 497 -2.63 16.89 14.84
CA VAL A 497 -2.04 15.71 14.20
C VAL A 497 -1.37 14.87 15.27
N GLY A 498 -1.88 13.67 15.54
CA GLY A 498 -1.27 12.89 16.60
C GLY A 498 -1.91 11.54 16.93
N GLY A 499 -1.30 10.87 17.91
CA GLY A 499 -1.69 9.56 18.39
C GLY A 499 -2.76 9.62 19.50
N LEU A 500 -2.98 8.48 20.16
CA LEU A 500 -4.05 8.31 21.15
C LEU A 500 -4.03 9.38 22.27
N ASN A 501 -2.85 9.79 22.72
CA ASN A 501 -2.75 10.84 23.76
C ASN A 501 -3.27 12.20 23.27
N ALA A 502 -3.14 12.50 21.95
CA ALA A 502 -3.74 13.70 21.37
C ALA A 502 -5.28 13.64 21.39
N TYR A 503 -5.83 12.47 21.07
CA TYR A 503 -7.28 12.22 21.14
C TYR A 503 -7.82 12.38 22.57
N LEU A 504 -7.12 11.81 23.55
CA LEU A 504 -7.48 11.94 24.96
C LEU A 504 -7.40 13.40 25.44
N ALA A 505 -6.35 14.13 25.04
CA ALA A 505 -6.22 15.55 25.37
C ALA A 505 -7.40 16.38 24.88
N VAL A 506 -7.78 16.21 23.60
CA VAL A 506 -8.92 16.94 23.03
C VAL A 506 -10.23 16.52 23.71
N LYS A 507 -10.42 15.23 24.01
CA LYS A 507 -11.61 14.75 24.74
C LYS A 507 -11.72 15.35 26.13
N GLU A 508 -10.63 15.43 26.88
CA GLU A 508 -10.62 16.04 28.21
C GLU A 508 -10.87 17.56 28.14
N MET A 509 -10.22 18.26 27.19
CA MET A 509 -10.46 19.70 26.98
C MET A 509 -11.92 19.99 26.64
N THR A 510 -12.54 19.14 25.79
CA THR A 510 -13.95 19.32 25.41
C THR A 510 -14.93 18.99 26.53
N SER A 511 -14.55 18.26 27.56
CA SER A 511 -15.37 18.04 28.76
C SER A 511 -15.41 19.26 29.69
N GLU A 512 -14.52 20.22 29.51
CA GLU A 512 -14.36 21.40 30.38
C GLU A 512 -14.81 22.71 29.69
N LEU A 513 -15.61 22.64 28.62
CA LEU A 513 -16.04 23.80 27.83
C LEU A 513 -16.80 24.88 28.64
N ASP A 514 -17.54 24.48 29.67
CA ASP A 514 -18.27 25.43 30.52
C ASP A 514 -17.33 26.23 31.45
N ARG A 515 -16.21 25.63 31.80
CA ARG A 515 -15.19 26.25 32.65
C ARG A 515 -14.16 27.04 31.85
N TYR A 516 -13.88 26.57 30.62
CA TYR A 516 -12.89 27.16 29.69
C TYR A 516 -13.52 27.46 28.33
N PRO A 517 -14.31 28.53 28.18
CA PRO A 517 -15.01 28.86 26.94
C PRO A 517 -14.11 29.08 25.74
N ALA A 518 -12.81 29.38 25.93
CA ALA A 518 -11.81 29.50 24.86
C ALA A 518 -11.63 28.22 24.04
N PHE A 519 -12.01 27.06 24.58
CA PHE A 519 -11.98 25.79 23.86
C PHE A 519 -13.21 25.57 22.95
N ARG A 520 -14.19 26.49 22.94
CA ARG A 520 -15.36 26.41 22.02
C ARG A 520 -15.00 26.87 20.61
N ILE A 521 -14.01 26.21 20.02
CA ILE A 521 -13.57 26.39 18.63
C ILE A 521 -13.63 25.04 17.91
N PRO A 522 -13.73 25.02 16.58
CA PRO A 522 -13.58 23.79 15.81
C PRO A 522 -12.23 23.13 16.06
N ILE A 523 -12.25 21.81 16.31
CA ILE A 523 -11.03 21.01 16.47
C ILE A 523 -11.15 19.78 15.59
N VAL A 524 -10.17 19.54 14.72
CA VAL A 524 -10.11 18.32 13.91
C VAL A 524 -8.86 17.53 14.26
N LEU A 525 -9.06 16.28 14.70
CA LEU A 525 -8.00 15.31 14.97
C LEU A 525 -7.68 14.51 13.71
N ILE A 526 -6.39 14.45 13.38
CA ILE A 526 -5.84 13.70 12.25
C ILE A 526 -4.98 12.55 12.82
N PRO A 527 -5.27 11.28 12.48
CA PRO A 527 -4.59 10.13 13.06
C PRO A 527 -3.13 10.05 12.59
N ALA A 528 -2.19 10.10 13.54
CA ALA A 528 -0.77 9.93 13.29
C ALA A 528 -0.14 9.09 14.42
N SER A 529 0.17 7.84 14.10
CA SER A 529 0.76 6.86 15.03
C SER A 529 1.34 5.68 14.26
N ILE A 530 2.52 5.23 14.62
CA ILE A 530 3.06 3.98 14.07
C ILE A 530 2.36 2.73 14.65
N ASP A 531 1.73 2.85 15.81
CA ASP A 531 1.10 1.71 16.51
C ASP A 531 -0.18 1.22 15.81
N ASN A 532 -0.76 2.01 14.92
CA ASN A 532 -2.06 1.76 14.27
C ASN A 532 -3.20 1.45 15.26
N ASN A 533 -3.23 2.16 16.37
CA ASN A 533 -4.11 1.93 17.50
C ASN A 533 -5.19 3.01 17.69
N LEU A 534 -5.54 3.75 16.64
CA LEU A 534 -6.49 4.86 16.70
C LEU A 534 -7.88 4.47 16.21
N PRO A 535 -8.95 4.94 16.86
CA PRO A 535 -10.32 4.64 16.45
C PRO A 535 -10.67 5.35 15.14
N GLY A 536 -11.52 4.73 14.34
CA GLY A 536 -12.10 5.33 13.13
C GLY A 536 -11.12 5.51 11.96
N ALA A 537 -9.98 4.83 11.99
CA ALA A 537 -9.01 4.80 10.90
C ALA A 537 -8.48 3.38 10.69
N GLU A 538 -8.47 2.89 9.46
CA GLU A 538 -7.86 1.59 9.12
C GLU A 538 -6.33 1.67 9.21
N LEU A 539 -5.76 2.80 8.77
CA LEU A 539 -4.34 3.12 8.90
C LEU A 539 -4.16 4.55 9.40
N ALA A 540 -3.22 4.73 10.31
CA ALA A 540 -2.76 6.03 10.78
C ALA A 540 -1.50 6.47 10.02
N ILE A 541 -1.28 7.79 9.89
CA ILE A 541 -0.05 8.36 9.31
C ILE A 541 1.16 7.83 10.07
N GLY A 542 2.15 7.34 9.36
CA GLY A 542 3.41 6.79 9.88
C GLY A 542 3.42 5.28 10.03
N THR A 543 2.27 4.63 9.95
CA THR A 543 2.15 3.18 10.08
C THR A 543 2.83 2.43 8.94
N ASP A 544 2.62 2.87 7.70
CA ASP A 544 3.22 2.22 6.52
C ASP A 544 4.75 2.42 6.47
N THR A 545 5.22 3.60 6.81
CA THR A 545 6.68 3.86 6.93
C THR A 545 7.30 2.94 7.98
N ALA A 546 6.68 2.80 9.15
CA ALA A 546 7.17 1.93 10.21
C ALA A 546 7.19 0.46 9.78
N LEU A 547 6.19 0.02 9.04
CA LEU A 547 6.12 -1.33 8.47
C LEU A 547 7.25 -1.58 7.45
N ASN A 548 7.49 -0.64 6.53
CA ASN A 548 8.58 -0.73 5.57
C ASN A 548 9.96 -0.75 6.25
N ASN A 549 10.17 0.08 7.28
CA ASN A 549 11.39 0.08 8.08
C ASN A 549 11.59 -1.26 8.81
N ALA A 550 10.52 -1.84 9.36
CA ALA A 550 10.57 -3.14 10.02
C ALA A 550 10.94 -4.26 9.04
N VAL A 551 10.29 -4.32 7.88
CA VAL A 551 10.55 -5.33 6.85
C VAL A 551 11.98 -5.21 6.31
N TRP A 552 12.45 -3.99 6.06
CA TRP A 552 13.84 -3.74 5.66
C TRP A 552 14.86 -4.23 6.71
N ALA A 553 14.60 -4.00 8.00
CA ALA A 553 15.47 -4.49 9.06
C ALA A 553 15.43 -6.02 9.18
N LEU A 554 14.23 -6.62 9.09
CA LEU A 554 14.04 -8.06 9.17
C LEU A 554 14.71 -8.79 8.00
N ASP A 555 14.70 -8.24 6.78
CA ASP A 555 15.41 -8.84 5.65
C ASP A 555 16.93 -8.95 5.91
N ARG A 556 17.55 -7.90 6.47
CA ARG A 556 18.98 -7.91 6.85
C ARG A 556 19.28 -8.90 7.97
N ILE A 557 18.39 -8.99 8.95
CA ILE A 557 18.48 -9.98 10.03
C ILE A 557 18.43 -11.39 9.46
N LYS A 558 17.52 -11.65 8.51
CA LYS A 558 17.38 -12.96 7.85
C LYS A 558 18.64 -13.37 7.10
N GLU A 559 19.25 -12.46 6.34
CA GLU A 559 20.49 -12.72 5.62
C GLU A 559 21.62 -13.13 6.59
N SER A 560 21.76 -12.39 7.70
CA SER A 560 22.73 -12.69 8.75
C SER A 560 22.45 -14.03 9.45
N ALA A 561 21.19 -14.29 9.79
CA ALA A 561 20.79 -15.51 10.50
C ALA A 561 20.92 -16.77 9.63
N ALA A 562 20.58 -16.70 8.35
CA ALA A 562 20.68 -17.80 7.40
C ALA A 562 22.12 -18.29 7.21
N ALA A 563 23.12 -17.39 7.30
CA ALA A 563 24.53 -17.73 7.17
C ALA A 563 25.03 -18.67 8.27
N SER A 564 24.40 -18.68 9.44
CA SER A 564 24.91 -19.32 10.66
C SER A 564 23.95 -20.30 11.34
N LYS A 565 22.92 -20.81 10.64
CA LYS A 565 21.87 -21.66 11.22
C LYS A 565 21.27 -21.07 12.52
N ARG A 566 20.51 -20.01 12.42
CA ARG A 566 20.00 -19.28 13.60
C ARG A 566 18.49 -19.15 13.62
N CYS A 567 17.92 -19.26 14.80
CA CYS A 567 16.63 -18.66 15.14
C CYS A 567 16.88 -17.20 15.55
N PHE A 568 16.06 -16.29 15.05
CA PHE A 568 16.12 -14.88 15.43
C PHE A 568 14.77 -14.42 15.96
N VAL A 569 14.76 -13.84 17.18
CA VAL A 569 13.58 -13.27 17.82
C VAL A 569 13.66 -11.76 17.72
N ALA A 570 12.84 -11.17 16.87
CA ALA A 570 12.80 -9.72 16.60
C ALA A 570 11.59 -9.08 17.26
N GLU A 571 11.83 -8.10 18.14
CA GLU A 571 10.78 -7.32 18.79
C GLU A 571 10.44 -6.07 17.98
N LEU A 572 9.15 -5.86 17.78
CA LEU A 572 8.59 -4.71 17.08
C LEU A 572 7.77 -3.84 18.02
N MET A 573 7.75 -2.55 17.73
CA MET A 573 6.89 -1.59 18.40
C MET A 573 5.41 -1.83 18.08
N GLY A 574 4.52 -1.08 18.70
CA GLY A 574 3.07 -1.17 18.53
C GLY A 574 2.32 -1.19 19.86
N ARG A 575 3.06 -1.23 20.98
CA ARG A 575 2.51 -1.34 22.34
C ARG A 575 1.56 -2.52 22.45
N ARG A 576 0.26 -2.25 22.67
CA ARG A 576 -0.79 -3.28 22.78
C ARG A 576 -1.54 -3.51 21.48
N CYS A 577 -0.99 -3.07 20.34
CA CYS A 577 -1.53 -3.34 19.01
C CYS A 577 -0.50 -4.13 18.19
N GLY A 578 -0.85 -5.34 17.83
CA GLY A 578 0.03 -6.26 17.10
C GLY A 578 0.10 -6.01 15.59
N TYR A 579 -0.45 -4.89 15.08
CA TYR A 579 -0.48 -4.59 13.65
C TYR A 579 0.89 -4.71 13.00
N LEU A 580 1.89 -3.95 13.49
CA LEU A 580 3.24 -3.98 12.92
C LEU A 580 3.84 -5.38 12.96
N THR A 581 3.61 -6.11 14.05
CA THR A 581 4.15 -7.46 14.24
C THR A 581 3.56 -8.45 13.24
N LEU A 582 2.23 -8.49 13.10
CA LEU A 582 1.60 -9.43 12.16
C LEU A 582 1.93 -9.08 10.71
N MET A 583 1.80 -7.81 10.34
CA MET A 583 2.02 -7.39 8.96
C MET A 583 3.49 -7.53 8.54
N SER A 584 4.43 -7.21 9.45
CA SER A 584 5.86 -7.47 9.23
C SER A 584 6.14 -8.98 9.14
N GLY A 585 5.49 -9.79 9.95
CA GLY A 585 5.59 -11.25 9.89
C GLY A 585 5.17 -11.79 8.53
N ILE A 586 4.03 -11.36 8.00
CA ILE A 586 3.55 -11.76 6.66
C ILE A 586 4.52 -11.27 5.58
N ALA A 587 4.90 -9.98 5.63
CA ALA A 587 5.74 -9.34 4.61
C ALA A 587 7.21 -9.80 4.63
N SER A 588 7.72 -10.27 5.77
CA SER A 588 9.07 -10.85 5.88
C SER A 588 9.08 -12.37 5.80
N GLY A 589 7.92 -13.03 5.91
CA GLY A 589 7.80 -14.49 5.93
C GLY A 589 8.30 -15.11 7.23
N ALA A 590 8.05 -14.43 8.36
CA ALA A 590 8.34 -14.98 9.68
C ALA A 590 7.54 -16.28 9.94
N GLU A 591 8.12 -17.19 10.68
CA GLU A 591 7.48 -18.45 11.03
C GLU A 591 6.46 -18.25 12.17
N TYR A 592 6.79 -17.43 13.17
CA TYR A 592 5.89 -17.10 14.28
C TYR A 592 5.74 -15.61 14.50
N ALA A 593 4.55 -15.21 14.96
CA ALA A 593 4.25 -13.87 15.44
C ALA A 593 3.51 -13.96 16.78
N TYR A 594 4.04 -13.32 17.82
CA TYR A 594 3.42 -13.20 19.13
C TYR A 594 2.82 -11.81 19.29
N LEU A 595 1.48 -11.76 19.46
CA LEU A 595 0.69 -10.53 19.46
C LEU A 595 0.09 -10.26 20.83
N ASN A 596 -0.09 -9.00 21.20
CA ASN A 596 -0.80 -8.63 22.44
C ASN A 596 -2.29 -9.04 22.43
N GLU A 597 -2.89 -9.17 21.25
CA GLU A 597 -4.27 -9.59 21.05
C GLU A 597 -4.50 -11.08 21.34
N GLU A 598 -3.44 -11.86 21.46
CA GLU A 598 -3.46 -13.29 21.67
C GLU A 598 -2.96 -13.59 23.10
N ASN A 599 -3.65 -14.47 23.82
CA ASN A 599 -3.21 -14.92 25.14
C ASN A 599 -2.27 -16.11 24.96
N THR A 600 -1.00 -15.83 24.69
CA THR A 600 0.02 -16.89 24.54
C THR A 600 0.20 -17.67 25.85
N THR A 601 0.19 -18.98 25.76
CA THR A 601 0.39 -19.87 26.88
C THR A 601 1.77 -20.54 26.86
N LEU A 602 2.26 -20.98 28.01
CA LEU A 602 3.53 -21.72 28.07
C LEU A 602 3.48 -23.03 27.25
N ALA A 603 2.31 -23.67 27.17
CA ALA A 603 2.14 -24.89 26.38
C ALA A 603 2.30 -24.63 24.87
N GLU A 604 1.79 -23.48 24.36
CA GLU A 604 2.00 -23.09 22.98
C GLU A 604 3.46 -22.76 22.70
N ILE A 605 4.15 -22.08 23.62
CA ILE A 605 5.59 -21.79 23.48
C ILE A 605 6.41 -23.08 23.44
N ASP A 606 6.08 -24.07 24.26
CA ASP A 606 6.71 -25.38 24.27
C ASP A 606 6.49 -26.12 22.94
N GLU A 607 5.26 -26.13 22.43
CA GLU A 607 4.95 -26.67 21.09
C GLU A 607 5.71 -25.96 19.98
N ASP A 608 5.80 -24.65 20.05
CA ASP A 608 6.55 -23.83 19.07
C ASP A 608 8.06 -24.13 19.12
N ALA A 609 8.63 -24.35 20.31
CA ALA A 609 10.02 -24.76 20.49
C ALA A 609 10.32 -26.11 19.86
N HIS A 610 9.43 -27.11 20.08
CA HIS A 610 9.54 -28.41 19.44
C HIS A 610 9.48 -28.34 17.91
N ARG A 611 8.53 -27.61 17.35
CA ARG A 611 8.41 -27.41 15.89
C ARG A 611 9.61 -26.67 15.31
N LEU A 612 10.14 -25.70 16.06
CA LEU A 612 11.36 -24.98 15.68
C LEU A 612 12.53 -25.98 15.53
N ARG A 613 12.72 -26.86 16.51
CA ARG A 613 13.74 -27.89 16.48
C ARG A 613 13.57 -28.84 15.28
N GLU A 614 12.38 -29.40 15.06
CA GLU A 614 12.06 -30.24 13.91
C GLU A 614 12.39 -29.55 12.57
N THR A 615 12.15 -28.26 12.49
CA THR A 615 12.45 -27.46 11.29
C THR A 615 13.95 -27.40 10.99
N PHE A 616 14.79 -27.25 12.00
CA PHE A 616 16.25 -27.28 11.84
C PHE A 616 16.79 -28.68 11.61
N GLU A 617 16.19 -29.72 12.20
CA GLU A 617 16.50 -31.12 11.92
C GLU A 617 16.20 -31.47 10.45
N ALA A 618 15.12 -30.92 9.88
CA ALA A 618 14.76 -31.04 8.47
C ALA A 618 15.69 -30.25 7.52
N GLY A 619 16.75 -29.60 8.05
CA GLY A 619 17.79 -28.94 7.27
C GLY A 619 17.58 -27.46 6.99
N ARG A 620 16.58 -26.83 7.56
CA ARG A 620 16.44 -25.37 7.45
C ARG A 620 17.58 -24.66 8.18
N ARG A 621 17.90 -23.45 7.70
CA ARG A 621 19.04 -22.67 8.20
C ARG A 621 18.62 -21.37 8.88
N LEU A 622 17.36 -21.01 8.81
CA LEU A 622 16.79 -19.78 9.33
C LEU A 622 15.40 -20.05 9.90
N PHE A 623 15.14 -19.44 11.04
CA PHE A 623 13.82 -19.31 11.62
C PHE A 623 13.66 -17.89 12.17
N LEU A 624 12.61 -17.18 11.77
CA LEU A 624 12.32 -15.83 12.22
C LEU A 624 11.06 -15.81 13.07
N VAL A 625 11.20 -15.29 14.27
CA VAL A 625 10.10 -15.02 15.20
C VAL A 625 9.96 -13.52 15.34
N VAL A 626 8.75 -13.00 15.19
CA VAL A 626 8.45 -11.59 15.44
C VAL A 626 7.56 -11.47 16.68
N VAL A 627 7.86 -10.50 17.53
CA VAL A 627 7.21 -10.33 18.83
C VAL A 627 6.80 -8.88 19.00
N ASN A 628 5.54 -8.64 19.36
CA ASN A 628 5.09 -7.31 19.75
C ASN A 628 5.71 -6.90 21.10
N GLU A 629 6.14 -5.66 21.27
CA GLU A 629 6.84 -5.17 22.49
C GLU A 629 6.06 -5.37 23.79
N GLU A 630 4.72 -5.42 23.71
CA GLU A 630 3.83 -5.71 24.84
C GLU A 630 2.99 -6.99 24.58
N ALA A 631 3.54 -7.98 23.85
CA ALA A 631 2.84 -9.23 23.53
C ALA A 631 2.31 -9.91 24.82
N ASP A 632 3.16 -10.04 25.82
CA ASP A 632 2.82 -10.57 27.13
C ASP A 632 3.71 -9.95 28.22
N ALA A 633 3.21 -9.87 29.45
CA ALA A 633 3.95 -9.32 30.58
C ALA A 633 5.13 -10.18 31.03
N HIS A 634 5.07 -11.51 30.78
CA HIS A 634 6.05 -12.51 31.22
C HIS A 634 6.79 -13.14 30.06
N TYR A 635 6.07 -13.45 28.96
CA TYR A 635 6.62 -14.11 27.77
C TYR A 635 7.13 -13.11 26.76
N ASN A 636 8.06 -12.26 27.21
CA ASN A 636 8.67 -11.23 26.38
C ASN A 636 9.77 -11.82 25.47
N ARG A 637 10.35 -10.98 24.61
CA ARG A 637 11.41 -11.33 23.66
C ARG A 637 12.57 -12.12 24.30
N GLU A 638 13.03 -11.70 25.49
CA GLU A 638 14.16 -12.34 26.17
C GLU A 638 13.78 -13.72 26.69
N PHE A 639 12.58 -13.86 27.25
CA PHE A 639 12.06 -15.15 27.70
C PHE A 639 11.98 -16.13 26.53
N LEU A 640 11.35 -15.73 25.42
CA LEU A 640 11.23 -16.57 24.22
C LEU A 640 12.60 -16.99 23.67
N ALA A 641 13.55 -16.05 23.58
CA ALA A 641 14.89 -16.35 23.10
C ALA A 641 15.61 -17.36 24.02
N ASN A 642 15.47 -17.22 25.34
CA ASN A 642 16.08 -18.13 26.29
C ASN A 642 15.46 -19.54 26.23
N VAL A 643 14.14 -19.67 26.10
CA VAL A 643 13.46 -20.96 25.94
C VAL A 643 13.93 -21.62 24.65
N PHE A 644 13.89 -20.95 23.55
CA PHE A 644 14.28 -21.50 22.24
C PHE A 644 15.79 -21.89 22.20
N GLU A 645 16.66 -21.15 22.89
CA GLU A 645 18.07 -21.52 23.03
C GLU A 645 18.23 -22.76 23.89
N ALA A 646 17.52 -22.85 25.02
CA ALA A 646 17.59 -24.02 25.93
C ALA A 646 17.09 -25.31 25.24
N GLU A 647 16.04 -25.22 24.45
CA GLU A 647 15.46 -26.35 23.71
C GLU A 647 16.20 -26.69 22.41
N SER A 648 17.20 -25.89 22.01
CA SER A 648 17.95 -26.10 20.75
C SER A 648 18.86 -27.33 20.80
N ASP A 649 19.27 -27.76 22.01
CA ASP A 649 20.27 -28.83 22.21
C ASP A 649 21.54 -28.67 21.35
N GLY A 650 21.91 -27.42 21.07
CA GLY A 650 23.07 -27.06 20.24
C GLY A 650 22.91 -27.26 18.74
N LEU A 651 21.70 -27.54 18.26
CA LEU A 651 21.39 -27.70 16.83
C LEU A 651 21.43 -26.38 16.07
N TYR A 652 21.05 -25.28 16.75
CA TYR A 652 21.04 -23.91 16.23
C TYR A 652 21.29 -22.91 17.35
N ASP A 653 21.77 -21.72 17.00
CA ASP A 653 21.90 -20.58 17.92
C ASP A 653 20.63 -19.73 17.90
N VAL A 654 20.29 -19.10 19.02
CA VAL A 654 19.23 -18.08 19.07
C VAL A 654 19.84 -16.70 19.28
N ARG A 655 19.31 -15.72 18.59
CA ARG A 655 19.62 -14.29 18.77
C ARG A 655 18.33 -13.50 18.89
N SER A 656 18.39 -12.41 19.61
CA SER A 656 17.26 -11.50 19.72
C SER A 656 17.67 -10.03 19.60
N SER A 657 16.77 -9.21 19.10
CA SER A 657 16.94 -7.77 19.01
C SER A 657 15.60 -7.05 19.05
N ALA A 658 15.56 -5.88 19.71
CA ALA A 658 14.45 -4.94 19.54
C ALA A 658 14.79 -4.00 18.39
N LEU A 659 13.87 -3.84 17.42
CA LEU A 659 14.04 -2.85 16.34
C LEU A 659 13.87 -1.42 16.86
N GLY A 660 13.01 -1.23 17.86
CA GLY A 660 12.86 0.04 18.59
C GLY A 660 12.60 1.24 17.68
N HIS A 661 13.25 2.36 18.00
CA HIS A 661 13.04 3.65 17.33
C HIS A 661 13.44 3.71 15.85
N LEU A 662 14.13 2.69 15.31
CA LEU A 662 14.33 2.56 13.87
C LEU A 662 13.00 2.61 13.09
N GLN A 663 11.93 2.11 13.70
CA GLN A 663 10.60 2.09 13.11
C GLN A 663 9.91 3.46 13.07
N GLN A 664 10.35 4.42 13.89
CA GLN A 664 9.79 5.78 13.95
C GLN A 664 10.54 6.80 13.08
N GLY A 665 11.67 6.43 12.54
CA GLY A 665 12.55 7.33 11.79
C GLY A 665 12.41 7.22 10.28
N GLY A 666 13.20 8.03 9.59
CA GLY A 666 13.31 8.03 8.14
C GLY A 666 12.30 8.94 7.44
N ALA A 667 12.49 9.11 6.14
CA ALA A 667 11.54 9.80 5.28
C ALA A 667 10.20 9.04 5.23
N PRO A 668 9.06 9.71 5.28
CA PRO A 668 7.77 9.05 5.18
C PRO A 668 7.62 8.35 3.83
N SER A 669 7.01 7.16 3.84
CA SER A 669 6.70 6.41 2.63
C SER A 669 5.76 7.20 1.71
N PRO A 670 5.71 6.88 0.41
CA PRO A 670 4.73 7.50 -0.49
C PRO A 670 3.31 7.36 0.02
N TYR A 671 2.94 6.20 0.54
CA TYR A 671 1.62 5.96 1.12
C TYR A 671 1.31 6.93 2.27
N ASP A 672 2.21 7.08 3.25
CA ASP A 672 2.00 7.99 4.38
C ASP A 672 1.94 9.47 3.95
N ARG A 673 2.70 9.86 2.91
CA ARG A 673 2.63 11.22 2.35
C ARG A 673 1.28 11.48 1.68
N LEU A 674 0.77 10.54 0.91
CA LEU A 674 -0.53 10.62 0.25
C LEU A 674 -1.69 10.59 1.27
N LEU A 675 -1.62 9.69 2.24
CA LEU A 675 -2.61 9.59 3.32
C LEU A 675 -2.67 10.88 4.13
N ALA A 676 -1.52 11.40 4.58
CA ALA A 676 -1.44 12.66 5.32
C ALA A 676 -2.08 13.82 4.54
N THR A 677 -1.77 13.92 3.25
CA THR A 677 -2.29 14.97 2.37
C THR A 677 -3.81 14.85 2.18
N ARG A 678 -4.34 13.63 1.96
CA ARG A 678 -5.79 13.38 1.82
C ARG A 678 -6.56 13.69 3.11
N LEU A 679 -6.04 13.23 4.26
CA LEU A 679 -6.66 13.48 5.56
C LEU A 679 -6.70 14.98 5.87
N VAL A 680 -5.60 15.69 5.62
CA VAL A 680 -5.56 17.16 5.80
C VAL A 680 -6.56 17.86 4.89
N PHE A 681 -6.64 17.48 3.61
CA PHE A 681 -7.61 18.08 2.68
C PHE A 681 -9.05 17.92 3.20
N ALA A 682 -9.40 16.75 3.71
CA ALA A 682 -10.70 16.49 4.30
C ALA A 682 -10.91 17.27 5.63
N ALA A 683 -9.86 17.35 6.46
CA ALA A 683 -9.90 18.12 7.71
C ALA A 683 -10.18 19.61 7.48
N LEU A 684 -9.52 20.21 6.47
CA LEU A 684 -9.78 21.60 6.09
C LEU A 684 -11.18 21.79 5.49
N GLY A 685 -11.70 20.79 4.78
CA GLY A 685 -13.08 20.76 4.31
C GLY A 685 -14.09 20.75 5.46
N GLU A 686 -13.84 19.96 6.50
CA GLU A 686 -14.68 19.93 7.71
C GLU A 686 -14.61 21.26 8.48
N LEU A 687 -13.42 21.85 8.64
CA LEU A 687 -13.30 23.18 9.27
C LEU A 687 -14.09 24.24 8.50
N ASP A 688 -13.99 24.25 7.18
CA ASP A 688 -14.73 25.19 6.31
C ASP A 688 -16.25 25.02 6.46
N SER A 689 -16.71 23.78 6.53
CA SER A 689 -18.11 23.45 6.82
C SER A 689 -18.54 23.95 8.19
N GLN A 690 -17.72 23.79 9.22
CA GLN A 690 -18.02 24.26 10.56
C GLN A 690 -18.05 25.80 10.63
N PHE A 691 -17.09 26.47 9.99
CA PHE A 691 -17.09 27.96 9.94
C PHE A 691 -18.33 28.50 9.23
N SER A 692 -18.71 27.91 8.09
CA SER A 692 -19.89 28.36 7.33
C SER A 692 -21.21 28.15 8.07
N GLN A 693 -21.28 27.12 8.93
CA GLN A 693 -22.46 26.76 9.71
C GLN A 693 -22.45 27.35 11.13
N GLY A 694 -21.40 28.06 11.52
CA GLY A 694 -21.25 28.57 12.88
C GLY A 694 -21.16 27.48 13.95
N ARG A 695 -20.63 26.31 13.60
CA ARG A 695 -20.42 25.17 14.51
C ARG A 695 -19.04 25.23 15.15
N SER A 696 -18.90 24.67 16.36
CA SER A 696 -17.65 24.56 17.09
C SER A 696 -17.56 23.17 17.72
N GLN A 697 -17.31 22.15 16.91
CA GLN A 697 -17.25 20.77 17.35
C GLN A 697 -15.83 20.23 17.27
N ALA A 698 -15.47 19.37 18.23
CA ALA A 698 -14.28 18.53 18.15
C ALA A 698 -14.64 17.22 17.46
N VAL A 699 -13.94 16.93 16.36
CA VAL A 699 -14.14 15.72 15.57
C VAL A 699 -12.81 15.03 15.30
N TYR A 700 -12.83 13.73 15.05
CA TYR A 700 -11.71 13.00 14.49
C TYR A 700 -12.08 12.48 13.10
N ILE A 701 -11.06 12.35 12.26
CA ILE A 701 -11.23 11.84 10.92
C ILE A 701 -10.36 10.59 10.73
N GLY A 702 -10.75 9.75 9.79
CA GLY A 702 -9.97 8.58 9.40
C GLY A 702 -10.40 8.05 8.05
N ASP A 703 -9.51 7.37 7.36
CA ASP A 703 -9.81 6.64 6.14
C ASP A 703 -10.34 5.25 6.52
N VAL A 704 -11.59 4.99 6.21
CA VAL A 704 -12.25 3.71 6.41
C VAL A 704 -12.93 3.33 5.11
N GLY A 705 -12.51 2.23 4.53
CA GLY A 705 -13.08 1.79 3.28
C GLY A 705 -12.86 2.80 2.13
N ASN A 706 -11.67 3.37 2.01
CA ASN A 706 -11.29 4.41 1.03
C ASN A 706 -12.20 5.66 1.06
N ALA A 707 -12.98 5.82 2.13
CA ALA A 707 -13.79 6.99 2.40
C ALA A 707 -13.35 7.65 3.70
N ILE A 708 -13.08 8.96 3.64
CA ILE A 708 -12.76 9.67 4.86
C ILE A 708 -14.03 9.94 5.63
N GLN A 709 -14.10 9.39 6.84
CA GLN A 709 -15.18 9.55 7.77
C GLN A 709 -14.85 10.65 8.79
N VAL A 710 -15.88 11.41 9.18
CA VAL A 710 -15.79 12.43 10.22
C VAL A 710 -16.68 11.98 11.39
N ARG A 711 -16.10 11.86 12.59
CA ARG A 711 -16.79 11.38 13.78
C ARG A 711 -16.59 12.37 14.95
N PRO A 712 -17.63 12.64 15.76
CA PRO A 712 -17.48 13.45 16.97
C PRO A 712 -16.53 12.78 17.98
N VAL A 713 -15.68 13.56 18.63
CA VAL A 713 -14.74 13.06 19.66
C VAL A 713 -15.48 12.37 20.83
N ASP A 714 -16.72 12.77 21.12
CA ASP A 714 -17.55 12.14 22.14
C ASP A 714 -17.87 10.67 21.88
N ARG A 715 -17.81 10.25 20.61
CA ARG A 715 -18.04 8.86 20.16
C ARG A 715 -16.80 7.99 20.14
N MET A 716 -15.62 8.53 20.45
CA MET A 716 -14.37 7.78 20.28
C MET A 716 -14.32 6.53 21.20
N PHE A 717 -14.97 6.57 22.36
CA PHE A 717 -15.02 5.42 23.27
C PHE A 717 -15.97 4.31 22.82
N ASP A 718 -16.86 4.58 21.85
CA ASP A 718 -17.70 3.55 21.24
C ASP A 718 -16.84 2.59 20.38
N ASP A 719 -15.74 3.07 19.82
CA ASP A 719 -14.85 2.35 18.91
C ASP A 719 -13.53 1.91 19.58
N LEU A 720 -13.21 2.38 20.80
CA LEU A 720 -11.90 2.22 21.44
C LEU A 720 -11.97 1.39 22.73
N ASP A 721 -11.19 0.32 22.78
CA ASP A 721 -10.88 -0.43 24.00
C ASP A 721 -9.86 0.37 24.83
N MET A 722 -10.34 1.05 25.87
CA MET A 722 -9.50 1.85 26.76
C MET A 722 -8.57 1.03 27.65
N VAL A 723 -8.90 -0.24 27.91
CA VAL A 723 -8.05 -1.15 28.72
C VAL A 723 -6.80 -1.51 27.92
N ASN A 724 -7.00 -1.90 26.66
CA ASN A 724 -5.93 -2.32 25.78
C ASN A 724 -5.42 -1.16 24.90
N ARG A 725 -6.08 0.01 24.91
CA ARG A 725 -5.71 1.25 24.20
C ARG A 725 -5.57 1.02 22.68
N ARG A 726 -6.55 0.33 22.10
CA ARG A 726 -6.62 -0.01 20.68
C ARG A 726 -8.09 -0.10 20.22
N PRO A 727 -8.40 -0.01 18.92
CA PRO A 727 -9.76 -0.20 18.43
C PRO A 727 -10.30 -1.60 18.76
N PHE A 728 -11.62 -1.69 18.97
CA PHE A 728 -12.30 -2.99 19.06
C PHE A 728 -12.25 -3.75 17.74
N ASP A 729 -12.46 -3.03 16.64
CA ASP A 729 -12.35 -3.59 15.28
C ASP A 729 -10.93 -3.38 14.73
N GLN A 730 -10.28 -4.50 14.43
CA GLN A 730 -8.91 -4.56 13.92
C GLN A 730 -8.89 -5.45 12.66
N TRP A 731 -9.22 -4.88 11.49
CA TRP A 731 -9.35 -5.56 10.21
C TRP A 731 -8.18 -6.50 9.85
N TRP A 732 -6.98 -6.16 10.23
CA TRP A 732 -5.76 -6.90 9.95
C TRP A 732 -5.65 -8.24 10.67
N ARG A 733 -6.43 -8.45 11.74
CA ARG A 733 -6.46 -9.74 12.46
C ARG A 733 -7.00 -10.87 11.60
N ASP A 734 -7.86 -10.57 10.66
CA ASP A 734 -8.39 -11.53 9.68
C ASP A 734 -7.28 -12.11 8.80
N LEU A 735 -6.08 -11.51 8.78
CA LEU A 735 -4.93 -11.99 8.02
C LEU A 735 -4.06 -13.01 8.82
N ARG A 736 -4.34 -13.21 10.11
CA ARG A 736 -3.58 -14.14 10.98
C ARG A 736 -3.49 -15.57 10.42
N PRO A 737 -4.58 -16.18 9.87
CA PRO A 737 -4.54 -17.49 9.27
C PRO A 737 -3.58 -17.61 8.08
N ILE A 738 -3.37 -16.52 7.34
CA ILE A 738 -2.46 -16.49 6.18
C ILE A 738 -1.02 -16.71 6.65
N LEU A 739 -0.57 -16.00 7.69
CA LEU A 739 0.78 -16.19 8.24
C LEU A 739 1.00 -17.68 8.56
N THR A 740 0.07 -18.28 9.27
CA THR A 740 0.16 -19.70 9.65
C THR A 740 0.22 -20.65 8.44
N ALA A 741 -0.56 -20.35 7.39
CA ALA A 741 -0.64 -21.19 6.19
C ALA A 741 0.63 -21.14 5.32
N VAL A 742 1.28 -19.96 5.21
CA VAL A 742 2.41 -19.76 4.30
C VAL A 742 3.77 -19.81 4.98
N SER A 743 3.84 -19.87 6.31
CA SER A 743 5.10 -19.78 7.05
C SER A 743 5.75 -21.13 7.32
N MET A 744 4.96 -22.12 7.70
CA MET A 744 5.47 -23.45 8.05
C MET A 744 4.81 -24.54 7.23
N GLN A 745 5.63 -25.49 6.77
CA GLN A 745 5.13 -26.70 6.14
C GLN A 745 4.40 -27.54 7.18
N SER A 746 3.16 -27.89 6.88
CA SER A 746 2.33 -28.73 7.72
C SER A 746 1.69 -29.83 6.88
N GLN A 747 1.16 -30.87 7.52
CA GLN A 747 0.26 -31.81 6.84
C GLN A 747 -0.93 -31.04 6.25
N PRO A 748 -1.48 -31.51 5.11
CA PRO A 748 -2.67 -30.90 4.55
C PRO A 748 -3.78 -30.75 5.58
N ARG A 749 -4.37 -29.54 5.67
CA ARG A 749 -5.41 -29.22 6.64
C ARG A 749 -6.43 -28.26 6.05
N GLU A 750 -7.60 -28.20 6.66
CA GLU A 750 -8.55 -27.13 6.42
C GLU A 750 -7.97 -25.83 7.00
N LEU A 751 -7.91 -24.79 6.15
CA LEU A 751 -7.46 -23.45 6.54
C LEU A 751 -8.68 -22.55 6.68
N GLU A 752 -8.65 -21.67 7.66
CA GLU A 752 -9.66 -20.61 7.77
C GLU A 752 -9.67 -19.78 6.51
N PRO A 753 -10.85 -19.61 5.87
CA PRO A 753 -10.95 -18.84 4.64
C PRO A 753 -10.87 -17.33 4.93
N VAL A 754 -10.24 -16.59 4.02
CA VAL A 754 -10.41 -15.14 4.01
C VAL A 754 -11.73 -14.77 3.34
N THR A 755 -12.33 -13.68 3.79
CA THR A 755 -13.55 -13.15 3.17
C THR A 755 -13.23 -12.57 1.81
N ILE A 756 -13.89 -13.06 0.75
CA ILE A 756 -13.81 -12.54 -0.61
C ILE A 756 -15.16 -11.87 -0.92
N MET A 757 -15.15 -10.55 -1.03
CA MET A 757 -16.33 -9.74 -1.31
C MET A 757 -16.60 -9.68 -2.82
N GLN A 758 -17.87 -9.56 -3.23
CA GLN A 758 -18.17 -9.16 -4.59
C GLN A 758 -17.79 -7.68 -4.74
N ALA A 759 -17.05 -7.35 -5.77
CA ALA A 759 -16.87 -5.96 -6.14
C ALA A 759 -18.23 -5.46 -6.64
N GLU A 760 -18.91 -4.63 -5.85
CA GLU A 760 -20.13 -3.98 -6.28
C GLU A 760 -19.84 -3.18 -7.54
N SER A 761 -20.77 -3.17 -8.50
CA SER A 761 -20.63 -2.46 -9.76
C SER A 761 -20.21 -1.01 -9.51
N PHE A 762 -19.16 -0.57 -10.16
CA PHE A 762 -18.40 0.66 -9.91
C PHE A 762 -19.14 1.97 -10.24
N ASN A 763 -20.42 2.03 -9.98
CA ASN A 763 -21.28 3.20 -10.20
C ASN A 763 -21.47 4.01 -8.91
N HIS A 764 -20.40 4.33 -8.17
CA HIS A 764 -20.48 5.36 -7.11
C HIS A 764 -19.18 6.12 -6.97
#